data_0d0a730cacb47684317c66f83b05ec3c
#
_entry.id   0d0a730cacb47684317c66f83b05ec3c
#
_cell.length_a   1.000
_cell.length_b   1.000
_cell.length_c   1.000
_cell.angle_alpha   90.00
_cell.angle_beta   90.00
_cell.angle_gamma   90.00
#
_symmetry.space_group_name_H-M   'P 1'
#
loop_
_entity.id
_entity.type
_entity.pdbx_description
1 polymer ?
#
loop_
_entity_poly.entity_id
_entity_poly.type
_entity_poly.pdbx_seq_one_letter_code
_entity_poly.pdbx_strand_id
1 'polypeptide(L)'
;MIYDAYLFNKSIYGVGLLPQTSDLTHYRNEDALRRGKTCEEDFSDGWHGGRFERFSSALEGYLTGEACGLSPIDPTLAPELQGYGRNQYLNSQYPFDGTLDIPTGASIPGDNPCIVYYKDFLFREPQPEERIRIRFLGSENAFFLYVNGHFAGYSENLYLDSVFDVTDEIHAGENRVSVLCFAHSTSTWLLCQDFFRFSGLFRGVRLAVLDAVAVEDVEAVSQVDPKKAKAELTVRCTGDSVERECLLRRDDSIVWQAVTTQNLVSTKLSDIALWSAEEPALYRLEVRTRRCGDIIDIAVCDIGFRDVRIVDGQLLLNGKRLILNGINRHEWHPERGRSVTDEDMTFDLRFLKEHNINAVRTSHYPNRNEWYRLCDKGGLYVMDEACLETHGTFAAVPAYRREEAIPGDDMSWYPLCVTRVLRMYERDKNHPSVLFWSLGNESGTGSVFFRMREALKARAPEAIVHYEQGYPDEYAMRVSDLYSSMYTSAADVAAFLQNHTDKPYILCEFCHAMGNSLGDLAAYRNLLDRYPNFQGGFIWDYIDQALLAKDLNGKKKLCYGGDFGDRPNDGDFSANGIIFADRRRAHLSAKAETVRYHYQPLDFTWQGSDLVIANHYLFRSTKHLTFVFEVLVNGETVEKQDFTFDIPAGRRKRVTLHGKVADDGETLWRIRALQKKDEYTVSGGTLVAFGETIVRRTETPAPVPAEAPIVTVGHYNIGVQAGNVRYLFAKSGVSFRVAGLISLTVDGEEYLMRGPLPTVFRPTTDNDCSNGFRFAAAPALGYSQNVRCDQGATTWETVNQQFYITFRYIFDDARGEGATVTYCIDGAGRCRLAACLDPLSGIPSLPLFGLSLQLPLDKGRFGWFGRGPLESYPDRKAGIMSGNWHSRTDAEYTNYLYPQECGNHEDTRRLTVYGKDSSLTVSGEPTFSFKYLPYSDFAIENATHREELPAPHAGHLTLCGFMRGVGGDDSWGAPVHDRFTLPATASYGFSLILIPNTHKGTK
;
A
#
# COMPACT_ATOMS: atom_id res chain seq x y z
N MET A 1 -33.43 -29.44 -5.37
CA MET A 1 -32.75 -29.51 -6.68
C MET A 1 -31.31 -29.89 -6.44
N ILE A 2 -30.56 -30.34 -7.44
CA ILE A 2 -29.16 -30.77 -7.27
C ILE A 2 -28.31 -29.59 -6.70
N TYR A 3 -28.64 -28.36 -7.05
CA TYR A 3 -27.92 -27.15 -6.60
C TYR A 3 -27.96 -26.98 -5.08
N ASP A 4 -29.13 -27.14 -4.46
CA ASP A 4 -29.27 -26.96 -3.00
C ASP A 4 -28.45 -27.99 -2.22
N ALA A 5 -28.31 -29.21 -2.76
CA ALA A 5 -27.55 -30.29 -2.14
C ALA A 5 -26.03 -29.98 -2.06
N TYR A 6 -25.54 -29.12 -2.91
CA TYR A 6 -24.14 -28.73 -2.95
C TYR A 6 -23.91 -27.36 -2.31
N LEU A 7 -24.66 -26.31 -2.74
CA LEU A 7 -24.50 -24.91 -2.26
C LEU A 7 -24.62 -24.75 -0.74
N PHE A 8 -25.43 -25.62 -0.08
CA PHE A 8 -25.69 -25.53 1.36
C PHE A 8 -24.94 -26.59 2.16
N ASN A 9 -23.96 -27.27 1.59
CA ASN A 9 -23.30 -28.41 2.23
C ASN A 9 -21.86 -28.12 2.62
N LYS A 10 -21.61 -27.89 3.91
CA LYS A 10 -20.28 -27.62 4.47
C LYS A 10 -19.24 -28.72 4.22
N SER A 11 -19.67 -29.92 3.79
CA SER A 11 -18.80 -31.06 3.54
C SER A 11 -18.44 -31.27 2.07
N ILE A 12 -19.06 -30.51 1.16
CA ILE A 12 -18.85 -30.62 -0.29
C ILE A 12 -18.16 -29.34 -0.79
N TYR A 13 -16.86 -29.43 -1.04
CA TYR A 13 -16.05 -28.39 -1.62
C TYR A 13 -16.01 -28.45 -3.16
N GLY A 14 -16.10 -29.64 -3.72
CA GLY A 14 -16.12 -29.88 -5.15
C GLY A 14 -16.55 -31.28 -5.53
N VAL A 15 -17.11 -31.43 -6.74
CA VAL A 15 -17.52 -32.69 -7.36
C VAL A 15 -16.93 -32.72 -8.77
N GLY A 16 -16.29 -33.83 -9.16
CA GLY A 16 -15.55 -33.91 -10.43
C GLY A 16 -14.30 -33.05 -10.48
N LEU A 17 -14.05 -32.25 -9.43
CA LEU A 17 -12.88 -31.37 -9.30
C LEU A 17 -11.61 -32.21 -9.05
N LEU A 18 -10.61 -32.10 -9.93
CA LEU A 18 -9.34 -32.78 -9.76
C LEU A 18 -8.57 -32.31 -8.51
N PRO A 19 -7.72 -33.19 -7.93
CA PRO A 19 -6.79 -32.77 -6.89
C PRO A 19 -5.97 -31.54 -7.31
N GLN A 20 -5.65 -30.65 -6.37
CA GLN A 20 -4.73 -29.54 -6.67
C GLN A 20 -3.32 -30.07 -6.86
N THR A 21 -2.66 -29.59 -7.88
CA THR A 21 -1.28 -29.93 -8.23
C THR A 21 -0.39 -28.68 -8.18
N SER A 22 0.92 -28.90 -8.09
CA SER A 22 1.88 -27.81 -8.16
C SER A 22 1.77 -27.06 -9.49
N ASP A 23 2.25 -25.82 -9.50
CA ASP A 23 2.27 -24.97 -10.69
C ASP A 23 3.26 -25.51 -11.73
N LEU A 24 2.76 -26.33 -12.66
CA LEU A 24 3.52 -26.98 -13.74
C LEU A 24 3.17 -26.40 -15.10
N THR A 25 4.18 -26.26 -15.96
CA THR A 25 3.98 -26.00 -17.38
C THR A 25 4.32 -27.23 -18.19
N HIS A 26 3.37 -27.72 -19.00
CA HIS A 26 3.51 -28.93 -19.82
C HIS A 26 3.81 -28.61 -21.29
N TYR A 27 4.73 -29.37 -21.86
CA TYR A 27 5.13 -29.31 -23.26
C TYR A 27 5.09 -30.72 -23.87
N ARG A 28 4.55 -30.88 -25.06
CA ARG A 28 4.39 -32.18 -25.71
C ARG A 28 5.73 -32.85 -26.09
N ASN A 29 6.77 -32.05 -26.34
CA ASN A 29 8.12 -32.51 -26.71
C ASN A 29 9.15 -31.38 -26.63
N GLU A 30 10.42 -31.69 -26.93
CA GLU A 30 11.51 -30.68 -26.87
C GLU A 30 11.37 -29.54 -27.90
N ASP A 31 10.75 -29.76 -29.04
CA ASP A 31 10.50 -28.69 -30.02
C ASP A 31 9.45 -27.71 -29.49
N ALA A 32 8.39 -28.24 -28.87
CA ALA A 32 7.38 -27.43 -28.20
C ALA A 32 7.97 -26.63 -27.02
N LEU A 33 8.83 -27.26 -26.20
CA LEU A 33 9.57 -26.58 -25.13
C LEU A 33 10.44 -25.44 -25.66
N ARG A 34 11.23 -25.68 -26.74
CA ARG A 34 12.09 -24.65 -27.34
C ARG A 34 11.30 -23.48 -27.92
N ARG A 35 10.10 -23.74 -28.43
CA ARG A 35 9.20 -22.69 -28.98
C ARG A 35 8.31 -22.04 -27.93
N GLY A 36 8.31 -22.52 -26.70
CA GLY A 36 7.39 -22.07 -25.65
C GLY A 36 5.92 -22.43 -25.91
N LYS A 37 5.66 -23.45 -26.74
CA LYS A 37 4.29 -23.88 -27.06
C LYS A 37 3.82 -24.91 -26.04
N THR A 38 3.06 -24.44 -25.04
CA THR A 38 2.51 -25.26 -23.97
C THR A 38 1.38 -26.20 -24.43
N CYS A 39 1.01 -27.16 -23.61
CA CYS A 39 -0.16 -28.03 -23.79
C CYS A 39 -1.48 -27.34 -23.40
N GLU A 40 -1.41 -26.16 -22.81
CA GLU A 40 -2.57 -25.33 -22.48
C GLU A 40 -2.72 -24.19 -23.51
N GLU A 41 -3.95 -23.88 -23.88
CA GLU A 41 -4.31 -22.72 -24.70
C GLU A 41 -5.32 -21.85 -23.98
N ASP A 42 -5.30 -20.55 -24.33
CA ASP A 42 -6.29 -19.60 -23.81
C ASP A 42 -7.67 -19.93 -24.38
N PHE A 43 -8.61 -20.12 -23.49
CA PHE A 43 -9.98 -20.49 -23.82
C PHE A 43 -10.99 -19.39 -23.42
N SER A 44 -10.49 -18.20 -23.05
CA SER A 44 -11.30 -17.12 -22.48
C SER A 44 -12.12 -16.35 -23.52
N ASP A 45 -11.78 -16.41 -24.79
CA ASP A 45 -12.52 -15.67 -25.84
C ASP A 45 -13.83 -16.34 -26.23
N GLY A 46 -14.80 -15.57 -26.72
CA GLY A 46 -16.01 -16.06 -27.34
C GLY A 46 -17.08 -16.62 -26.39
N TRP A 47 -17.03 -16.25 -25.13
CA TRP A 47 -18.05 -16.59 -24.15
C TRP A 47 -19.28 -15.66 -24.27
N HIS A 48 -20.44 -16.21 -23.98
CA HIS A 48 -21.72 -15.51 -23.84
C HIS A 48 -22.27 -15.73 -22.44
N GLY A 49 -22.92 -14.73 -21.87
CA GLY A 49 -23.47 -14.86 -20.52
C GLY A 49 -24.56 -13.86 -20.18
N GLY A 50 -25.17 -14.07 -19.04
CA GLY A 50 -26.21 -13.20 -18.50
C GLY A 50 -26.46 -13.44 -17.01
N ARG A 51 -26.82 -12.38 -16.28
CA ARG A 51 -27.18 -12.42 -14.86
C ARG A 51 -28.69 -12.57 -14.71
N PHE A 52 -29.09 -13.38 -13.75
CA PHE A 52 -30.46 -13.65 -13.36
C PHE A 52 -30.58 -13.52 -11.84
N GLU A 53 -31.68 -12.95 -11.36
CA GLU A 53 -31.90 -12.72 -9.91
C GLU A 53 -32.09 -14.00 -9.11
N ARG A 54 -32.46 -15.08 -9.78
CA ARG A 54 -32.56 -16.44 -9.21
C ARG A 54 -32.50 -17.50 -10.29
N PHE A 55 -32.06 -18.67 -9.93
CA PHE A 55 -32.14 -19.82 -10.82
C PHE A 55 -33.59 -20.24 -11.06
N SER A 56 -33.92 -20.61 -12.28
CA SER A 56 -35.21 -21.17 -12.68
C SER A 56 -35.01 -22.25 -13.76
N SER A 57 -35.95 -23.17 -13.92
CA SER A 57 -35.88 -24.22 -14.94
C SER A 57 -35.76 -23.66 -16.38
N ALA A 58 -36.19 -22.41 -16.62
CA ALA A 58 -36.00 -21.77 -17.92
C ALA A 58 -34.51 -21.54 -18.27
N LEU A 59 -33.61 -21.56 -17.29
CA LEU A 59 -32.17 -21.40 -17.50
C LEU A 59 -31.48 -22.74 -17.87
N GLU A 60 -32.13 -23.87 -17.63
CA GLU A 60 -31.59 -25.21 -17.96
C GLU A 60 -31.27 -25.33 -19.46
N GLY A 61 -32.07 -24.70 -20.33
CA GLY A 61 -31.83 -24.67 -21.79
C GLY A 61 -30.47 -24.12 -22.19
N TYR A 62 -29.92 -23.15 -21.43
CA TYR A 62 -28.56 -22.62 -21.70
C TYR A 62 -27.47 -23.63 -21.28
N LEU A 63 -27.74 -24.40 -20.24
CA LEU A 63 -26.82 -25.43 -19.75
C LEU A 63 -26.81 -26.68 -20.64
N THR A 64 -28.00 -27.05 -21.19
CA THR A 64 -28.18 -28.23 -22.06
C THR A 64 -27.88 -27.95 -23.54
N GLY A 65 -27.75 -26.69 -23.94
CA GLY A 65 -27.53 -26.31 -25.33
C GLY A 65 -28.82 -26.07 -26.13
N GLU A 66 -29.99 -26.22 -25.51
CA GLU A 66 -31.30 -25.96 -26.16
C GLU A 66 -31.59 -24.46 -26.32
N ALA A 67 -30.95 -23.58 -25.51
CA ALA A 67 -31.08 -22.15 -25.59
C ALA A 67 -29.75 -21.44 -25.92
N CYS A 68 -29.86 -20.29 -26.60
CA CYS A 68 -28.76 -19.39 -26.93
C CYS A 68 -29.23 -17.93 -26.92
N GLY A 69 -28.36 -16.99 -27.27
CA GLY A 69 -28.71 -15.56 -27.45
C GLY A 69 -28.43 -14.68 -26.24
N LEU A 70 -27.59 -15.14 -25.29
CA LEU A 70 -27.02 -14.27 -24.27
C LEU A 70 -25.97 -13.32 -24.88
N SER A 71 -25.68 -12.21 -24.18
CA SER A 71 -24.69 -11.23 -24.63
C SER A 71 -23.25 -11.74 -24.48
N PRO A 72 -22.28 -11.21 -25.23
CA PRO A 72 -20.88 -11.48 -24.97
C PRO A 72 -20.49 -11.12 -23.54
N ILE A 73 -19.71 -12.00 -22.89
CA ILE A 73 -19.16 -11.81 -21.55
C ILE A 73 -17.70 -12.27 -21.49
N ASP A 74 -16.86 -11.53 -20.78
CA ASP A 74 -15.44 -11.83 -20.62
C ASP A 74 -15.21 -12.57 -19.30
N PRO A 75 -14.81 -13.86 -19.29
CA PRO A 75 -14.55 -14.61 -18.06
C PRO A 75 -13.22 -14.21 -17.37
N THR A 76 -12.46 -13.27 -17.94
CA THR A 76 -11.27 -12.69 -17.31
C THR A 76 -11.61 -11.48 -16.42
N LEU A 77 -12.87 -11.02 -16.43
CA LEU A 77 -13.33 -9.84 -15.74
C LEU A 77 -14.61 -10.14 -14.95
N ALA A 78 -14.66 -9.69 -13.70
CA ALA A 78 -15.85 -9.87 -12.87
C ALA A 78 -17.11 -9.33 -13.56
N PRO A 79 -18.27 -10.02 -13.49
CA PRO A 79 -19.49 -9.63 -14.15
C PRO A 79 -20.02 -8.23 -13.78
N GLU A 80 -19.86 -7.84 -12.53
CA GLU A 80 -20.29 -6.53 -12.02
C GLU A 80 -19.59 -5.38 -12.75
N LEU A 81 -18.33 -5.56 -13.13
CA LEU A 81 -17.54 -4.60 -13.90
C LEU A 81 -17.93 -4.55 -15.38
N GLN A 82 -18.68 -5.54 -15.85
CA GLN A 82 -19.24 -5.62 -17.21
C GLN A 82 -20.72 -5.20 -17.26
N GLY A 83 -21.27 -4.74 -16.12
CA GLY A 83 -22.68 -4.32 -16.02
C GLY A 83 -23.65 -5.45 -15.69
N TYR A 84 -23.17 -6.64 -15.34
CA TYR A 84 -24.01 -7.76 -14.90
C TYR A 84 -24.11 -7.82 -13.37
N GLY A 85 -24.46 -6.71 -12.73
CA GLY A 85 -24.59 -6.62 -11.29
C GLY A 85 -24.24 -5.23 -10.78
N ARG A 86 -24.03 -5.14 -9.48
CA ARG A 86 -23.67 -3.90 -8.79
C ARG A 86 -22.38 -4.13 -8.02
N ASN A 87 -21.42 -3.21 -8.15
CA ASN A 87 -20.26 -3.18 -7.29
C ASN A 87 -20.70 -2.87 -5.85
N GLN A 88 -20.13 -3.56 -4.89
CA GLN A 88 -20.37 -3.35 -3.47
C GLN A 88 -19.05 -3.45 -2.71
N TYR A 89 -18.79 -2.48 -1.83
CA TYR A 89 -17.64 -2.51 -0.95
C TYR A 89 -18.06 -2.75 0.49
N LEU A 90 -17.48 -3.77 1.13
CA LEU A 90 -17.75 -4.14 2.52
C LEU A 90 -16.43 -4.45 3.24
N ASN A 91 -16.31 -3.97 4.46
CA ASN A 91 -15.25 -4.33 5.40
C ASN A 91 -15.69 -5.53 6.26
N SER A 92 -16.36 -5.29 7.37
CA SER A 92 -16.70 -6.30 8.36
C SER A 92 -18.15 -6.81 8.27
N GLN A 93 -18.82 -6.61 7.15
CA GLN A 93 -20.22 -7.00 6.95
C GLN A 93 -20.33 -8.08 5.87
N TYR A 94 -21.37 -8.92 5.98
CA TYR A 94 -21.72 -9.82 4.88
C TYR A 94 -22.58 -9.12 3.83
N PRO A 95 -22.60 -9.59 2.57
CA PRO A 95 -23.41 -9.00 1.50
C PRO A 95 -24.92 -9.20 1.67
N PHE A 96 -25.36 -9.89 2.72
CA PHE A 96 -26.77 -10.14 3.04
C PHE A 96 -27.33 -8.97 3.83
N ASP A 97 -28.50 -8.49 3.44
CA ASP A 97 -29.15 -7.39 4.13
C ASP A 97 -29.30 -7.63 5.64
N GLY A 98 -28.64 -6.82 6.44
CA GLY A 98 -29.01 -6.30 7.76
C GLY A 98 -29.43 -7.24 8.89
N THR A 99 -29.45 -8.52 8.70
CA THR A 99 -29.68 -9.47 9.77
C THR A 99 -28.36 -9.96 10.33
N LEU A 100 -27.92 -9.28 11.38
CA LEU A 100 -26.80 -9.69 12.25
C LEU A 100 -27.14 -10.93 13.11
N ASP A 101 -28.10 -11.73 12.73
CA ASP A 101 -28.30 -13.04 13.31
C ASP A 101 -27.14 -13.91 12.86
N ILE A 102 -26.17 -14.09 13.76
CA ILE A 102 -25.07 -15.04 13.58
C ILE A 102 -25.71 -16.36 13.19
N PRO A 103 -25.45 -16.87 11.97
CA PRO A 103 -26.15 -18.05 11.51
C PRO A 103 -25.70 -19.27 12.32
N THR A 104 -26.61 -19.85 13.04
CA THR A 104 -26.41 -21.15 13.68
C THR A 104 -26.32 -22.29 12.67
N GLY A 105 -26.52 -21.99 11.37
CA GLY A 105 -26.34 -22.92 10.26
C GLY A 105 -26.40 -22.12 8.97
N ALA A 106 -25.40 -22.19 8.14
CA ALA A 106 -25.18 -21.45 6.91
C ALA A 106 -26.44 -21.33 6.01
N SER A 107 -27.39 -20.49 6.40
CA SER A 107 -28.52 -20.13 5.54
C SER A 107 -28.05 -19.09 4.53
N ILE A 108 -28.40 -19.29 3.27
CA ILE A 108 -28.18 -18.34 2.20
C ILE A 108 -29.52 -17.68 1.89
N PRO A 109 -29.55 -16.40 1.49
CA PRO A 109 -30.79 -15.73 1.06
C PRO A 109 -31.54 -16.54 0.02
N GLY A 110 -32.89 -16.57 0.12
CA GLY A 110 -33.74 -17.29 -0.84
C GLY A 110 -33.66 -16.73 -2.27
N ASP A 111 -33.33 -15.45 -2.42
CA ASP A 111 -32.97 -14.83 -3.69
C ASP A 111 -31.44 -14.87 -3.84
N ASN A 112 -30.94 -15.92 -4.50
CA ASN A 112 -29.51 -16.10 -4.80
C ASN A 112 -29.25 -15.81 -6.28
N PRO A 113 -28.74 -14.64 -6.63
CA PRO A 113 -28.44 -14.31 -8.01
C PRO A 113 -27.47 -15.28 -8.64
N CYS A 114 -27.65 -15.53 -9.93
CA CYS A 114 -26.73 -16.41 -10.65
C CYS A 114 -26.36 -15.83 -12.01
N ILE A 115 -25.21 -16.26 -12.52
CA ILE A 115 -24.73 -15.91 -13.85
C ILE A 115 -24.52 -17.20 -14.62
N VAL A 116 -25.11 -17.24 -15.81
CA VAL A 116 -24.91 -18.32 -16.76
C VAL A 116 -23.88 -17.87 -17.78
N TYR A 117 -22.88 -18.69 -18.03
CA TYR A 117 -21.93 -18.55 -19.11
C TYR A 117 -22.06 -19.74 -20.05
N TYR A 118 -21.86 -19.56 -21.36
CA TYR A 118 -21.62 -20.66 -22.27
C TYR A 118 -20.68 -20.25 -23.40
N LYS A 119 -19.99 -21.26 -23.95
CA LYS A 119 -19.14 -21.13 -25.13
C LYS A 119 -19.32 -22.34 -26.05
N ASP A 120 -19.66 -22.07 -27.33
CA ASP A 120 -19.67 -23.07 -28.38
C ASP A 120 -18.30 -23.06 -29.07
N PHE A 121 -17.75 -24.24 -29.33
CA PHE A 121 -16.45 -24.39 -29.97
C PHE A 121 -16.33 -25.69 -30.78
N LEU A 122 -15.42 -25.68 -31.74
CA LEU A 122 -15.09 -26.86 -32.53
C LEU A 122 -13.90 -27.57 -31.93
N PHE A 123 -14.01 -28.89 -31.77
CA PHE A 123 -12.90 -29.72 -31.37
C PHE A 123 -12.62 -30.80 -32.41
N ARG A 124 -11.33 -31.15 -32.60
CA ARG A 124 -10.93 -32.27 -33.44
C ARG A 124 -11.29 -33.59 -32.78
N GLU A 125 -11.15 -34.70 -33.54
CA GLU A 125 -11.31 -36.04 -32.95
C GLU A 125 -10.33 -36.22 -31.77
N PRO A 126 -10.82 -36.49 -30.54
CA PRO A 126 -9.95 -36.83 -29.41
C PRO A 126 -9.20 -38.12 -29.68
N GLN A 127 -7.92 -38.20 -29.29
CA GLN A 127 -7.15 -39.43 -29.42
C GLN A 127 -7.26 -40.24 -28.16
N PRO A 128 -7.21 -41.58 -28.22
CA PRO A 128 -7.38 -42.44 -27.05
C PRO A 128 -6.37 -42.25 -25.92
N GLU A 129 -5.19 -41.68 -26.30
CA GLU A 129 -4.10 -41.41 -25.36
C GLU A 129 -4.15 -39.99 -24.80
N GLU A 130 -5.19 -39.22 -25.08
CA GLU A 130 -5.29 -37.84 -24.63
C GLU A 130 -6.20 -37.69 -23.39
N ARG A 131 -5.88 -36.73 -22.54
CA ARG A 131 -6.72 -36.16 -21.48
C ARG A 131 -7.04 -34.72 -21.83
N ILE A 132 -8.30 -34.38 -21.85
CA ILE A 132 -8.80 -33.03 -22.14
C ILE A 132 -9.29 -32.44 -20.83
N ARG A 133 -8.69 -31.31 -20.43
CA ARG A 133 -9.00 -30.66 -19.17
C ARG A 133 -9.40 -29.22 -19.38
N ILE A 134 -10.44 -28.78 -18.68
CA ILE A 134 -10.80 -27.37 -18.57
C ILE A 134 -10.34 -26.88 -17.21
N ARG A 135 -9.64 -25.73 -17.20
CA ARG A 135 -9.08 -25.08 -16.01
C ARG A 135 -9.64 -23.69 -15.89
N PHE A 136 -10.38 -23.41 -14.83
CA PHE A 136 -10.86 -22.10 -14.43
C PHE A 136 -9.84 -21.51 -13.46
N LEU A 137 -9.23 -20.39 -13.80
CA LEU A 137 -8.09 -19.81 -13.04
C LEU A 137 -8.51 -19.07 -11.77
N GLY A 138 -9.81 -18.82 -11.60
CA GLY A 138 -10.40 -18.22 -10.41
C GLY A 138 -11.86 -17.89 -10.60
N SER A 139 -12.61 -18.08 -9.53
CA SER A 139 -14.03 -17.71 -9.44
C SER A 139 -14.32 -17.12 -8.06
N GLU A 140 -15.35 -16.28 -7.94
CA GLU A 140 -15.92 -15.95 -6.64
C GLU A 140 -17.21 -16.70 -6.42
N ASN A 141 -17.32 -17.29 -5.21
CA ASN A 141 -18.37 -18.21 -4.79
C ASN A 141 -18.38 -19.51 -5.61
N ALA A 142 -19.53 -20.15 -5.75
CA ALA A 142 -19.65 -21.48 -6.28
C ALA A 142 -20.05 -21.51 -7.75
N PHE A 143 -19.59 -22.50 -8.48
CA PHE A 143 -20.06 -22.74 -9.84
C PHE A 143 -20.27 -24.23 -10.16
N PHE A 144 -21.17 -24.47 -11.12
CA PHE A 144 -21.50 -25.76 -11.72
C PHE A 144 -21.03 -25.77 -13.16
N LEU A 145 -20.34 -26.85 -13.56
CA LEU A 145 -19.84 -27.06 -14.92
C LEU A 145 -20.70 -28.06 -15.66
N TYR A 146 -21.09 -27.74 -16.89
CA TYR A 146 -21.74 -28.62 -17.83
C TYR A 146 -20.95 -28.65 -19.13
N VAL A 147 -20.82 -29.84 -19.73
CA VAL A 147 -20.23 -30.03 -21.06
C VAL A 147 -21.22 -30.82 -21.90
N ASN A 148 -21.60 -30.29 -23.04
CA ASN A 148 -22.58 -30.89 -23.95
C ASN A 148 -23.90 -31.28 -23.23
N GLY A 149 -24.32 -30.45 -22.26
CA GLY A 149 -25.52 -30.68 -21.46
C GLY A 149 -25.39 -31.65 -20.30
N HIS A 150 -24.24 -32.31 -20.16
CA HIS A 150 -23.95 -33.21 -19.05
C HIS A 150 -23.31 -32.49 -17.89
N PHE A 151 -23.75 -32.78 -16.65
CA PHE A 151 -23.11 -32.24 -15.45
C PHE A 151 -21.71 -32.85 -15.30
N ALA A 152 -20.68 -32.02 -15.47
CA ALA A 152 -19.28 -32.41 -15.37
C ALA A 152 -18.66 -32.11 -13.99
N GLY A 153 -19.22 -31.14 -13.24
CA GLY A 153 -18.69 -30.89 -11.90
C GLY A 153 -19.19 -29.63 -11.18
N TYR A 154 -18.73 -29.51 -9.94
CA TYR A 154 -19.00 -28.40 -9.02
C TYR A 154 -17.72 -27.96 -8.32
N SER A 155 -17.58 -26.65 -8.05
CA SER A 155 -16.42 -26.12 -7.33
C SER A 155 -16.79 -24.90 -6.46
N GLU A 156 -16.21 -24.89 -5.23
CA GLU A 156 -16.03 -23.71 -4.36
C GLU A 156 -14.53 -23.40 -4.17
N ASN A 157 -13.69 -23.66 -5.17
CA ASN A 157 -12.22 -23.48 -5.12
C ASN A 157 -11.76 -22.02 -5.37
N LEU A 158 -12.63 -21.10 -5.31
CA LEU A 158 -12.49 -19.63 -5.29
C LEU A 158 -11.28 -19.06 -6.05
N TYR A 159 -10.24 -18.64 -5.33
CA TYR A 159 -9.01 -17.98 -5.83
C TYR A 159 -7.93 -18.96 -6.29
N LEU A 160 -8.20 -20.27 -6.24
CA LEU A 160 -7.33 -21.31 -6.78
C LEU A 160 -7.91 -21.87 -8.08
N ASP A 161 -7.06 -22.54 -8.83
CA ASP A 161 -7.48 -23.16 -10.09
C ASP A 161 -8.47 -24.30 -9.86
N SER A 162 -9.58 -24.29 -10.58
CA SER A 162 -10.54 -25.41 -10.63
C SER A 162 -10.35 -26.18 -11.93
N VAL A 163 -9.84 -27.40 -11.86
CA VAL A 163 -9.52 -28.24 -13.01
C VAL A 163 -10.48 -29.45 -13.07
N PHE A 164 -11.07 -29.66 -14.24
CA PHE A 164 -11.97 -30.77 -14.51
C PHE A 164 -11.47 -31.58 -15.70
N ASP A 165 -11.48 -32.92 -15.61
CA ASP A 165 -11.26 -33.80 -16.74
C ASP A 165 -12.61 -33.93 -17.47
N VAL A 166 -12.61 -33.55 -18.72
CA VAL A 166 -13.80 -33.56 -19.60
C VAL A 166 -13.59 -34.42 -20.85
N THR A 167 -12.65 -35.36 -20.75
CA THR A 167 -12.25 -36.22 -21.88
C THR A 167 -13.42 -36.99 -22.46
N ASP A 168 -14.27 -37.54 -21.59
CA ASP A 168 -15.40 -38.39 -21.99
C ASP A 168 -16.59 -37.56 -22.55
N GLU A 169 -16.66 -36.28 -22.23
CA GLU A 169 -17.74 -35.39 -22.68
C GLU A 169 -17.44 -34.67 -24.00
N ILE A 170 -16.16 -34.55 -24.39
CA ILE A 170 -15.74 -33.85 -25.62
C ILE A 170 -15.73 -34.83 -26.79
N HIS A 171 -16.28 -34.40 -27.94
CA HIS A 171 -16.32 -35.17 -29.17
C HIS A 171 -15.85 -34.34 -30.38
N ALA A 172 -15.64 -35.01 -31.49
CA ALA A 172 -15.32 -34.32 -32.75
C ALA A 172 -16.50 -33.46 -33.22
N GLY A 173 -16.18 -32.26 -33.72
CA GLY A 173 -17.17 -31.27 -34.18
C GLY A 173 -17.56 -30.25 -33.13
N GLU A 174 -18.82 -29.88 -33.10
CA GLU A 174 -19.33 -28.80 -32.22
C GLU A 174 -19.49 -29.31 -30.78
N ASN A 175 -19.00 -28.56 -29.84
CA ASN A 175 -19.14 -28.80 -28.41
C ASN A 175 -19.58 -27.51 -27.71
N ARG A 176 -20.25 -27.65 -26.57
CA ARG A 176 -20.62 -26.56 -25.68
C ARG A 176 -20.10 -26.79 -24.27
N VAL A 177 -19.46 -25.77 -23.72
CA VAL A 177 -19.17 -25.65 -22.28
C VAL A 177 -20.10 -24.61 -21.70
N SER A 178 -20.78 -24.95 -20.59
CA SER A 178 -21.65 -24.03 -19.85
C SER A 178 -21.29 -24.00 -18.38
N VAL A 179 -21.35 -22.81 -17.76
CA VAL A 179 -21.04 -22.59 -16.35
C VAL A 179 -22.17 -21.81 -15.70
N LEU A 180 -22.65 -22.32 -14.55
CA LEU A 180 -23.64 -21.64 -13.73
C LEU A 180 -22.97 -21.21 -12.43
N CYS A 181 -22.69 -19.92 -12.27
CA CYS A 181 -22.15 -19.35 -11.05
C CYS A 181 -23.26 -18.79 -10.16
N PHE A 182 -23.18 -19.06 -8.86
CA PHE A 182 -24.08 -18.45 -7.87
C PHE A 182 -23.37 -17.35 -7.09
N ALA A 183 -24.06 -16.26 -6.79
CA ALA A 183 -23.52 -15.16 -5.99
C ALA A 183 -23.22 -15.58 -4.55
N HIS A 184 -23.96 -16.54 -4.02
CA HIS A 184 -23.82 -17.01 -2.64
C HIS A 184 -23.79 -18.52 -2.54
N SER A 185 -22.93 -19.02 -1.67
CA SER A 185 -22.81 -20.43 -1.28
C SER A 185 -22.46 -20.53 0.21
N THR A 186 -22.30 -21.71 0.73
CA THR A 186 -21.77 -21.93 2.09
C THR A 186 -20.42 -21.21 2.27
N SER A 187 -19.59 -21.18 1.22
CA SER A 187 -18.30 -20.48 1.23
C SER A 187 -18.42 -18.97 1.45
N THR A 188 -19.56 -18.32 1.14
CA THR A 188 -19.74 -16.88 1.37
C THR A 188 -19.56 -16.49 2.85
N TRP A 189 -19.88 -17.40 3.77
CA TRP A 189 -19.66 -17.21 5.21
C TRP A 189 -18.17 -17.20 5.62
N LEU A 190 -17.30 -17.70 4.75
CA LEU A 190 -15.85 -17.72 4.92
C LEU A 190 -15.16 -16.67 4.03
N LEU A 191 -15.92 -15.71 3.49
CA LEU A 191 -15.48 -14.65 2.57
C LEU A 191 -15.91 -13.27 3.11
N CYS A 192 -15.44 -12.92 4.28
CA CYS A 192 -15.75 -11.62 4.90
C CYS A 192 -14.54 -10.68 4.90
N GLN A 193 -13.70 -10.75 3.86
CA GLN A 193 -12.54 -9.88 3.70
C GLN A 193 -12.97 -8.43 3.47
N ASP A 194 -12.09 -7.51 3.88
CA ASP A 194 -12.21 -6.08 3.59
C ASP A 194 -11.89 -5.80 2.12
N PHE A 195 -12.91 -5.89 1.25
CA PHE A 195 -12.74 -5.67 -0.18
C PHE A 195 -14.06 -5.50 -0.95
N PHE A 196 -13.97 -5.09 -2.21
CA PHE A 196 -15.12 -5.10 -3.12
C PHE A 196 -15.63 -6.53 -3.35
N ARG A 197 -16.94 -6.71 -3.31
CA ARG A 197 -17.63 -7.98 -3.58
C ARG A 197 -17.89 -8.13 -5.06
N PHE A 198 -17.49 -9.28 -5.58
CA PHE A 198 -17.76 -9.68 -6.95
C PHE A 198 -18.36 -11.08 -6.96
N SER A 199 -18.69 -11.58 -8.15
CA SER A 199 -19.19 -12.94 -8.36
C SER A 199 -18.68 -13.51 -9.69
N GLY A 200 -18.90 -14.80 -9.93
CA GLY A 200 -18.60 -15.43 -11.20
C GLY A 200 -17.11 -15.63 -11.51
N LEU A 201 -16.78 -15.77 -12.80
CA LEU A 201 -15.41 -15.96 -13.28
C LEU A 201 -14.70 -14.61 -13.40
N PHE A 202 -13.38 -14.56 -13.09
CA PHE A 202 -12.64 -13.29 -13.15
C PHE A 202 -11.15 -13.41 -13.52
N ARG A 203 -10.59 -14.64 -13.64
CA ARG A 203 -9.18 -14.86 -14.01
C ARG A 203 -8.99 -15.57 -15.34
N GLY A 204 -10.10 -15.96 -16.02
CA GLY A 204 -10.08 -16.62 -17.32
C GLY A 204 -10.15 -18.13 -17.25
N VAL A 205 -10.14 -18.75 -18.43
CA VAL A 205 -10.29 -20.19 -18.65
C VAL A 205 -9.20 -20.70 -19.58
N ARG A 206 -8.69 -21.90 -19.33
CA ARG A 206 -7.71 -22.61 -20.14
C ARG A 206 -8.27 -23.97 -20.58
N LEU A 207 -7.88 -24.39 -21.79
CA LEU A 207 -8.12 -25.74 -22.29
C LEU A 207 -6.76 -26.44 -22.44
N ALA A 208 -6.60 -27.58 -21.74
CA ALA A 208 -5.37 -28.38 -21.80
C ALA A 208 -5.61 -29.71 -22.49
N VAL A 209 -4.69 -30.11 -23.35
CA VAL A 209 -4.67 -31.44 -23.97
C VAL A 209 -3.35 -32.10 -23.63
N LEU A 210 -3.39 -33.05 -22.72
CA LEU A 210 -2.24 -33.78 -22.19
C LEU A 210 -2.24 -35.22 -22.65
N ASP A 211 -1.08 -35.88 -22.65
CA ASP A 211 -1.03 -37.32 -22.78
C ASP A 211 -1.61 -37.99 -21.51
N ALA A 212 -2.29 -39.13 -21.65
CA ALA A 212 -2.94 -39.84 -20.56
C ALA A 212 -1.98 -40.26 -19.42
N VAL A 213 -0.70 -40.46 -19.74
CA VAL A 213 0.36 -40.82 -18.77
C VAL A 213 1.31 -39.67 -18.48
N ALA A 214 0.97 -38.43 -18.86
CA ALA A 214 1.68 -37.24 -18.43
C ALA A 214 1.80 -37.19 -16.90
N VAL A 215 2.87 -36.55 -16.39
CA VAL A 215 3.01 -36.41 -14.94
C VAL A 215 1.92 -35.50 -14.41
N GLU A 216 1.23 -35.92 -13.35
CA GLU A 216 0.13 -35.16 -12.76
C GLU A 216 0.60 -34.06 -11.83
N ASP A 217 1.62 -34.36 -11.03
CA ASP A 217 2.18 -33.43 -10.02
C ASP A 217 3.66 -33.70 -9.81
N VAL A 218 4.41 -32.66 -9.48
CA VAL A 218 5.83 -32.73 -9.13
C VAL A 218 6.04 -31.98 -7.82
N GLU A 219 6.61 -32.66 -6.83
CA GLU A 219 7.03 -32.03 -5.57
C GLU A 219 8.55 -32.12 -5.43
N ALA A 220 9.22 -30.98 -5.28
CA ALA A 220 10.65 -30.86 -5.10
C ALA A 220 10.98 -30.48 -3.64
N VAL A 221 11.34 -31.46 -2.83
CA VAL A 221 11.72 -31.24 -1.42
C VAL A 221 13.24 -31.19 -1.31
N SER A 222 13.78 -30.14 -0.69
CA SER A 222 15.23 -30.00 -0.48
C SER A 222 15.59 -29.81 0.99
N GLN A 223 16.60 -30.57 1.45
CA GLN A 223 17.27 -30.30 2.72
C GLN A 223 18.61 -29.64 2.44
N VAL A 224 18.79 -28.41 2.92
CA VAL A 224 19.91 -27.54 2.57
C VAL A 224 20.86 -27.34 3.76
N ASP A 225 22.18 -27.53 3.53
CA ASP A 225 23.26 -27.06 4.42
C ASP A 225 23.83 -25.75 3.82
N PRO A 226 23.38 -24.59 4.30
CA PRO A 226 23.77 -23.31 3.71
C PRO A 226 25.25 -22.97 3.94
N LYS A 227 25.88 -23.53 4.97
CA LYS A 227 27.32 -23.30 5.26
C LYS A 227 28.23 -24.02 4.29
N LYS A 228 27.79 -25.16 3.73
CA LYS A 228 28.57 -25.98 2.81
C LYS A 228 28.08 -25.85 1.35
N ALA A 229 27.07 -25.05 1.08
CA ALA A 229 26.42 -24.95 -0.22
C ALA A 229 26.03 -26.34 -0.79
N LYS A 230 25.40 -27.18 0.04
CA LYS A 230 24.95 -28.53 -0.31
C LYS A 230 23.47 -28.70 -0.08
N ALA A 231 22.84 -29.55 -0.90
CA ALA A 231 21.46 -29.98 -0.69
C ALA A 231 21.28 -31.46 -0.96
N GLU A 232 20.32 -32.05 -0.27
CA GLU A 232 19.70 -33.30 -0.66
C GLU A 232 18.34 -32.95 -1.28
N LEU A 233 18.20 -33.22 -2.58
CA LEU A 233 16.98 -32.98 -3.34
C LEU A 233 16.23 -34.29 -3.53
N THR A 234 14.94 -34.30 -3.19
CA THR A 234 14.01 -35.39 -3.47
C THR A 234 12.91 -34.86 -4.41
N VAL A 235 12.78 -35.48 -5.56
CA VAL A 235 11.71 -35.21 -6.54
C VAL A 235 10.69 -36.34 -6.43
N ARG A 236 9.44 -35.99 -6.16
CA ARG A 236 8.28 -36.87 -6.17
C ARG A 236 7.41 -36.53 -7.35
N CYS A 237 7.02 -37.54 -8.11
CA CYS A 237 6.09 -37.39 -9.24
C CYS A 237 4.81 -38.17 -8.94
N THR A 238 3.66 -37.60 -9.26
CA THR A 238 2.37 -38.30 -9.18
C THR A 238 1.95 -38.69 -10.60
N GLY A 239 1.19 -39.80 -10.73
CA GLY A 239 0.73 -40.40 -11.97
C GLY A 239 1.27 -41.81 -12.19
N ASP A 240 1.05 -42.38 -13.38
CA ASP A 240 1.42 -43.74 -13.72
C ASP A 240 2.92 -44.01 -13.58
N SER A 241 3.27 -45.26 -13.24
CA SER A 241 4.66 -45.72 -13.16
C SER A 241 5.20 -46.00 -14.55
N VAL A 242 5.68 -44.95 -15.22
CA VAL A 242 6.32 -44.96 -16.55
C VAL A 242 7.75 -44.45 -16.49
N GLU A 243 8.52 -44.68 -17.56
CA GLU A 243 9.87 -44.14 -17.61
C GLU A 243 9.86 -42.61 -17.61
N ARG A 244 10.57 -42.00 -16.65
CA ARG A 244 10.75 -40.54 -16.51
C ARG A 244 12.22 -40.20 -16.45
N GLU A 245 12.61 -39.14 -17.16
CA GLU A 245 13.91 -38.51 -17.04
C GLU A 245 13.76 -37.17 -16.32
N CYS A 246 14.32 -37.08 -15.11
CA CYS A 246 14.36 -35.85 -14.34
C CYS A 246 15.68 -35.10 -14.64
N LEU A 247 15.59 -33.84 -15.00
CA LEU A 247 16.74 -32.95 -15.26
C LEU A 247 16.63 -31.70 -14.40
N LEU A 248 17.72 -31.38 -13.73
CA LEU A 248 17.87 -30.11 -13.03
C LEU A 248 18.87 -29.24 -13.78
N ARG A 249 18.45 -28.05 -14.20
CA ARG A 249 19.28 -27.10 -14.92
C ARG A 249 19.47 -25.82 -14.15
N ARG A 250 20.66 -25.24 -14.31
CA ARG A 250 20.90 -23.84 -13.94
C ARG A 250 21.45 -23.14 -15.18
N ASP A 251 20.79 -22.10 -15.61
CA ASP A 251 21.03 -21.50 -16.91
C ASP A 251 20.96 -22.58 -18.00
N ASP A 252 21.97 -22.70 -18.88
CA ASP A 252 22.03 -23.73 -19.91
C ASP A 252 22.70 -25.05 -19.47
N SER A 253 23.19 -25.11 -18.23
CA SER A 253 23.96 -26.26 -17.74
C SER A 253 23.09 -27.26 -16.99
N ILE A 254 23.28 -28.57 -17.27
CA ILE A 254 22.67 -29.64 -16.51
C ILE A 254 23.47 -29.83 -15.21
N VAL A 255 22.82 -29.62 -14.08
CA VAL A 255 23.38 -29.81 -12.73
C VAL A 255 23.20 -31.24 -12.26
N TRP A 256 22.07 -31.84 -12.64
CA TRP A 256 21.75 -33.23 -12.30
C TRP A 256 20.79 -33.82 -13.31
N GLN A 257 20.89 -35.15 -13.52
CA GLN A 257 20.04 -35.92 -14.38
C GLN A 257 19.86 -37.33 -13.80
N ALA A 258 18.63 -37.87 -13.88
CA ALA A 258 18.35 -39.26 -13.55
C ALA A 258 17.21 -39.80 -14.38
N VAL A 259 17.26 -41.09 -14.74
CA VAL A 259 16.15 -41.83 -15.36
C VAL A 259 15.61 -42.82 -14.36
N THR A 260 14.29 -42.85 -14.22
CA THR A 260 13.61 -43.70 -13.23
C THR A 260 12.24 -44.13 -13.73
N THR A 261 11.78 -45.28 -13.27
CA THR A 261 10.36 -45.73 -13.38
C THR A 261 9.62 -45.59 -12.06
N GLN A 262 10.32 -45.14 -11.01
CA GLN A 262 9.75 -44.91 -9.68
C GLN A 262 9.20 -43.49 -9.56
N ASN A 263 8.19 -43.33 -8.75
CA ASN A 263 7.58 -42.04 -8.47
C ASN A 263 8.41 -41.16 -7.50
N LEU A 264 9.59 -41.61 -7.09
CA LEU A 264 10.49 -40.88 -6.18
C LEU A 264 11.94 -41.10 -6.60
N VAL A 265 12.71 -40.00 -6.71
CA VAL A 265 14.15 -40.00 -6.92
C VAL A 265 14.82 -38.97 -6.05
N SER A 266 15.96 -39.32 -5.44
CA SER A 266 16.75 -38.42 -4.59
C SER A 266 18.18 -38.32 -5.06
N THR A 267 18.80 -37.16 -4.81
CA THR A 267 20.21 -36.87 -5.14
C THR A 267 20.85 -35.95 -4.12
N LYS A 268 22.19 -35.99 -4.04
CA LYS A 268 22.97 -35.04 -3.26
C LYS A 268 23.74 -34.11 -4.17
N LEU A 269 23.53 -32.81 -3.97
CA LEU A 269 24.11 -31.73 -4.76
C LEU A 269 25.14 -30.97 -3.93
N SER A 270 26.20 -30.49 -4.59
CA SER A 270 27.21 -29.60 -4.02
C SER A 270 27.36 -28.36 -4.90
N ASP A 271 27.94 -27.33 -4.32
CA ASP A 271 28.15 -26.02 -4.98
C ASP A 271 26.86 -25.37 -5.50
N ILE A 272 25.77 -25.57 -4.76
CA ILE A 272 24.47 -24.97 -5.09
C ILE A 272 24.45 -23.48 -4.77
N ALA A 273 23.80 -22.70 -5.63
CA ALA A 273 23.44 -21.32 -5.30
C ALA A 273 22.17 -21.31 -4.46
N LEU A 274 22.22 -20.59 -3.34
CA LEU A 274 21.08 -20.46 -2.45
C LEU A 274 20.15 -19.36 -2.94
N TRP A 275 18.85 -19.60 -2.80
CA TRP A 275 17.83 -18.60 -3.10
C TRP A 275 17.60 -17.67 -1.91
N SER A 276 17.48 -16.37 -2.20
CA SER A 276 17.01 -15.33 -1.27
C SER A 276 16.40 -14.17 -2.05
N ALA A 277 15.67 -13.27 -1.37
CA ALA A 277 15.14 -12.07 -2.02
C ALA A 277 16.20 -11.09 -2.52
N GLU A 278 17.44 -11.21 -2.01
CA GLU A 278 18.60 -10.43 -2.46
C GLU A 278 19.32 -11.10 -3.63
N GLU A 279 19.36 -12.43 -3.66
CA GLU A 279 20.03 -13.26 -4.68
C GLU A 279 19.07 -14.40 -5.09
N PRO A 280 18.10 -14.15 -5.99
CA PRO A 280 17.05 -15.12 -6.36
C PRO A 280 17.55 -16.17 -7.35
N ALA A 281 18.40 -17.09 -6.88
CA ALA A 281 18.96 -18.14 -7.69
C ALA A 281 17.96 -19.28 -7.94
N LEU A 282 17.51 -19.44 -9.16
CA LEU A 282 16.55 -20.46 -9.58
C LEU A 282 17.23 -21.58 -10.37
N TYR A 283 16.62 -22.75 -10.30
CA TYR A 283 16.94 -23.93 -11.08
C TYR A 283 15.67 -24.42 -11.76
N ARG A 284 15.78 -24.76 -13.01
CA ARG A 284 14.69 -25.38 -13.80
C ARG A 284 14.70 -26.88 -13.60
N LEU A 285 13.61 -27.42 -13.04
CA LEU A 285 13.35 -28.85 -12.98
C LEU A 285 12.45 -29.26 -14.14
N GLU A 286 12.94 -30.18 -14.97
CA GLU A 286 12.20 -30.79 -16.08
C GLU A 286 11.95 -32.26 -15.76
N VAL A 287 10.70 -32.70 -15.82
CA VAL A 287 10.32 -34.10 -15.73
C VAL A 287 9.79 -34.53 -17.09
N ARG A 288 10.54 -35.38 -17.79
CA ARG A 288 10.26 -35.84 -19.16
C ARG A 288 9.70 -37.25 -19.12
N THR A 289 8.45 -37.41 -19.50
CA THR A 289 7.79 -38.70 -19.56
C THR A 289 8.01 -39.33 -20.93
N ARG A 290 8.38 -40.62 -20.94
CA ARG A 290 8.67 -41.37 -22.16
C ARG A 290 7.70 -42.55 -22.36
N ARG A 291 7.32 -42.79 -23.63
CA ARG A 291 6.59 -43.95 -24.07
C ARG A 291 7.33 -44.56 -25.25
N CYS A 292 7.73 -45.84 -25.15
CA CYS A 292 8.50 -46.55 -26.19
C CYS A 292 9.77 -45.81 -26.64
N GLY A 293 10.38 -45.02 -25.72
CA GLY A 293 11.58 -44.25 -26.00
C GLY A 293 11.34 -42.81 -26.44
N ASP A 294 10.17 -42.48 -26.95
CA ASP A 294 9.80 -41.11 -27.35
C ASP A 294 9.32 -40.27 -26.15
N ILE A 295 9.71 -38.99 -26.14
CA ILE A 295 9.20 -38.03 -25.16
C ILE A 295 7.78 -37.62 -25.55
N ILE A 296 6.82 -37.82 -24.64
CA ILE A 296 5.41 -37.54 -24.86
C ILE A 296 4.90 -36.39 -23.97
N ASP A 297 5.63 -36.05 -22.91
CA ASP A 297 5.34 -34.94 -22.02
C ASP A 297 6.64 -34.43 -21.37
N ILE A 298 6.74 -33.12 -21.19
CA ILE A 298 7.78 -32.43 -20.42
C ILE A 298 7.09 -31.47 -19.46
N ALA A 299 7.03 -31.82 -18.20
CA ALA A 299 6.55 -30.95 -17.12
C ALA A 299 7.73 -30.12 -16.57
N VAL A 300 7.54 -28.82 -16.44
CA VAL A 300 8.57 -27.86 -16.02
C VAL A 300 8.09 -27.02 -14.86
N CYS A 301 8.95 -26.87 -13.84
CA CYS A 301 8.81 -25.87 -12.80
C CYS A 301 10.20 -25.30 -12.43
N ASP A 302 10.21 -24.06 -11.92
CA ASP A 302 11.41 -23.48 -11.34
C ASP A 302 11.42 -23.77 -9.81
N ILE A 303 12.60 -24.10 -9.27
CA ILE A 303 12.81 -24.37 -7.84
C ILE A 303 14.01 -23.57 -7.32
N GLY A 304 14.07 -23.33 -6.00
CA GLY A 304 15.19 -22.67 -5.36
C GLY A 304 15.62 -23.39 -4.10
N PHE A 305 16.93 -23.42 -3.84
CA PHE A 305 17.50 -24.04 -2.64
C PHE A 305 17.60 -23.01 -1.52
N ARG A 306 16.87 -23.22 -0.43
CA ARG A 306 16.91 -22.37 0.76
C ARG A 306 16.74 -23.17 2.03
N ASP A 307 17.23 -22.63 3.12
CA ASP A 307 17.04 -23.14 4.47
C ASP A 307 16.27 -22.10 5.29
N VAL A 308 15.05 -22.43 5.72
CA VAL A 308 14.19 -21.56 6.54
C VAL A 308 13.83 -22.32 7.80
N ARG A 309 14.19 -21.76 8.95
CA ARG A 309 13.90 -22.39 10.25
C ARG A 309 13.80 -21.38 11.39
N ILE A 310 13.11 -21.76 12.43
CA ILE A 310 13.03 -21.02 13.69
C ILE A 310 14.07 -21.62 14.64
N VAL A 311 14.99 -20.79 15.15
CA VAL A 311 16.04 -21.18 16.10
C VAL A 311 16.15 -20.10 17.17
N ASP A 312 16.07 -20.49 18.44
CA ASP A 312 16.19 -19.59 19.60
C ASP A 312 15.27 -18.34 19.49
N GLY A 313 14.02 -18.56 19.12
CA GLY A 313 13.02 -17.49 18.95
C GLY A 313 13.23 -16.58 17.75
N GLN A 314 14.11 -16.93 16.82
CA GLN A 314 14.38 -16.16 15.61
C GLN A 314 14.11 -16.98 14.36
N LEU A 315 13.49 -16.34 13.37
CA LEU A 315 13.37 -16.88 12.02
C LEU A 315 14.66 -16.63 11.25
N LEU A 316 15.28 -17.70 10.78
CA LEU A 316 16.52 -17.66 10.01
C LEU A 316 16.27 -18.09 8.57
N LEU A 317 16.84 -17.34 7.62
CA LEU A 317 16.98 -17.72 6.22
C LEU A 317 18.45 -17.97 5.91
N ASN A 318 18.77 -19.16 5.41
CA ASN A 318 20.17 -19.55 5.09
C ASN A 318 21.15 -19.26 6.25
N GLY A 319 20.67 -19.43 7.48
CA GLY A 319 21.43 -19.21 8.71
C GLY A 319 21.58 -17.74 9.13
N LYS A 320 20.86 -16.79 8.53
CA LYS A 320 20.82 -15.37 8.88
C LYS A 320 19.45 -14.98 9.41
N ARG A 321 19.42 -14.11 10.45
CA ARG A 321 18.17 -13.54 10.97
C ARG A 321 17.43 -12.79 9.85
N LEU A 322 16.24 -13.22 9.50
CA LEU A 322 15.40 -12.58 8.49
C LEU A 322 14.69 -11.37 9.08
N ILE A 323 14.70 -10.25 8.35
CA ILE A 323 13.88 -9.07 8.64
C ILE A 323 12.89 -8.90 7.51
N LEU A 324 11.61 -8.79 7.86
CA LEU A 324 10.52 -8.58 6.93
C LEU A 324 10.24 -7.07 6.81
N ASN A 325 10.69 -6.47 5.74
CA ASN A 325 10.29 -5.16 5.28
C ASN A 325 9.08 -5.37 4.35
N GLY A 326 7.95 -5.71 4.93
CA GLY A 326 6.81 -6.28 4.22
C GLY A 326 5.68 -5.30 3.96
N ILE A 327 4.79 -5.71 3.07
CA ILE A 327 3.53 -5.03 2.76
C ILE A 327 2.44 -6.06 2.47
N ASN A 328 1.21 -5.75 2.86
CA ASN A 328 0.01 -6.49 2.46
C ASN A 328 -0.36 -6.09 1.03
N ARG A 329 -0.81 -7.04 0.21
CA ARG A 329 -1.12 -6.78 -1.20
C ARG A 329 -2.42 -7.43 -1.61
N HIS A 330 -3.41 -6.59 -1.97
CA HIS A 330 -4.53 -7.00 -2.79
C HIS A 330 -4.15 -7.01 -4.29
N GLU A 331 -4.70 -7.95 -5.06
CA GLU A 331 -4.72 -7.84 -6.51
C GLU A 331 -5.77 -6.80 -6.88
N TRP A 332 -5.35 -5.65 -7.41
CA TRP A 332 -6.26 -4.55 -7.69
C TRP A 332 -5.89 -3.75 -8.94
N HIS A 333 -6.90 -3.35 -9.68
CA HIS A 333 -6.82 -2.39 -10.78
C HIS A 333 -8.12 -1.56 -10.86
N PRO A 334 -8.07 -0.23 -11.03
CA PRO A 334 -9.27 0.62 -10.93
C PRO A 334 -10.32 0.37 -12.02
N GLU A 335 -9.97 -0.22 -13.15
CA GLU A 335 -10.93 -0.56 -14.22
C GLU A 335 -11.29 -2.05 -14.25
N ARG A 336 -10.48 -2.93 -13.62
CA ARG A 336 -10.63 -4.38 -13.68
C ARG A 336 -10.82 -5.05 -12.31
N GLY A 337 -10.91 -4.27 -11.23
CA GLY A 337 -11.03 -4.83 -9.89
C GLY A 337 -9.86 -5.79 -9.58
N ARG A 338 -10.16 -7.01 -9.18
CA ARG A 338 -9.17 -8.04 -8.86
C ARG A 338 -8.54 -8.75 -10.08
N SER A 339 -8.98 -8.42 -11.29
CA SER A 339 -8.44 -9.01 -12.53
C SER A 339 -7.18 -8.27 -12.97
N VAL A 340 -6.06 -8.52 -12.29
CA VAL A 340 -4.75 -7.94 -12.63
C VAL A 340 -4.11 -8.66 -13.80
N THR A 341 -3.32 -7.92 -14.61
CA THR A 341 -2.55 -8.48 -15.72
C THR A 341 -1.10 -8.75 -15.32
N ASP A 342 -0.35 -9.39 -16.22
CA ASP A 342 1.08 -9.64 -16.03
C ASP A 342 1.87 -8.32 -15.98
N GLU A 343 1.42 -7.28 -16.72
CA GLU A 343 1.99 -5.94 -16.68
C GLU A 343 1.75 -5.27 -15.32
N ASP A 344 0.54 -5.39 -14.76
CA ASP A 344 0.23 -4.86 -13.43
C ASP A 344 1.13 -5.52 -12.37
N MET A 345 1.23 -6.84 -12.38
CA MET A 345 2.06 -7.60 -11.44
C MET A 345 3.56 -7.30 -11.61
N THR A 346 4.03 -7.12 -12.85
CA THR A 346 5.41 -6.73 -13.14
C THR A 346 5.71 -5.32 -12.63
N PHE A 347 4.75 -4.39 -12.78
CA PHE A 347 4.86 -3.06 -12.20
C PHE A 347 4.95 -3.14 -10.67
N ASP A 348 4.03 -3.90 -10.03
CA ASP A 348 4.00 -4.08 -8.59
C ASP A 348 5.34 -4.61 -8.07
N LEU A 349 5.86 -5.68 -8.67
CA LEU A 349 7.15 -6.26 -8.29
C LEU A 349 8.28 -5.23 -8.35
N ARG A 350 8.40 -4.49 -9.47
CA ARG A 350 9.44 -3.47 -9.65
C ARG A 350 9.30 -2.35 -8.62
N PHE A 351 8.09 -1.83 -8.46
CA PHE A 351 7.81 -0.76 -7.51
C PHE A 351 8.19 -1.17 -6.07
N LEU A 352 7.79 -2.36 -5.64
CA LEU A 352 8.10 -2.89 -4.31
C LEU A 352 9.62 -2.98 -4.11
N LYS A 353 10.35 -3.52 -5.08
CA LYS A 353 11.82 -3.64 -5.01
C LYS A 353 12.53 -2.29 -5.02
N GLU A 354 12.07 -1.33 -5.83
CA GLU A 354 12.61 0.04 -5.89
C GLU A 354 12.33 0.82 -4.59
N HIS A 355 11.36 0.38 -3.77
CA HIS A 355 11.03 0.96 -2.46
C HIS A 355 11.52 0.12 -1.28
N ASN A 356 12.51 -0.77 -1.50
CA ASN A 356 13.17 -1.59 -0.46
C ASN A 356 12.23 -2.59 0.25
N ILE A 357 11.06 -2.86 -0.31
CA ILE A 357 10.15 -3.88 0.19
C ILE A 357 10.69 -5.24 -0.23
N ASN A 358 10.84 -6.16 0.73
CA ASN A 358 11.38 -7.50 0.50
C ASN A 358 10.39 -8.64 0.72
N ALA A 359 9.20 -8.33 1.25
CA ALA A 359 8.18 -9.32 1.58
C ALA A 359 6.77 -8.84 1.23
N VAL A 360 5.90 -9.79 0.86
CA VAL A 360 4.48 -9.56 0.59
C VAL A 360 3.65 -10.61 1.31
N ARG A 361 2.55 -10.19 1.99
CA ARG A 361 1.46 -11.07 2.39
C ARG A 361 0.35 -10.99 1.35
N THR A 362 -0.10 -12.13 0.85
CA THR A 362 -1.18 -12.22 -0.14
C THR A 362 -2.54 -12.07 0.55
N SER A 363 -2.79 -10.89 1.07
CA SER A 363 -4.00 -10.57 1.85
C SER A 363 -5.25 -10.52 0.94
N HIS A 364 -6.30 -11.29 1.15
CA HIS A 364 -6.41 -12.42 2.10
C HIS A 364 -6.83 -13.64 1.30
N TYR A 365 -6.08 -13.97 0.25
CA TYR A 365 -6.38 -15.07 -0.69
C TYR A 365 -5.15 -15.40 -1.55
N PRO A 366 -5.02 -16.64 -2.04
CA PRO A 366 -3.97 -17.00 -2.99
C PRO A 366 -4.03 -16.14 -4.26
N ASN A 367 -2.92 -15.54 -4.62
CA ASN A 367 -2.80 -14.72 -5.82
C ASN A 367 -2.72 -15.59 -7.09
N ARG A 368 -2.69 -14.96 -8.28
CA ARG A 368 -2.44 -15.66 -9.55
C ARG A 368 -1.08 -16.36 -9.54
N ASN A 369 -0.97 -17.52 -10.23
CA ASN A 369 0.27 -18.31 -10.29
C ASN A 369 1.46 -17.49 -10.80
N GLU A 370 1.23 -16.59 -11.76
CA GLU A 370 2.26 -15.72 -12.33
C GLU A 370 2.88 -14.80 -11.27
N TRP A 371 2.14 -14.41 -10.22
CA TRP A 371 2.68 -13.60 -9.12
C TRP A 371 3.79 -14.32 -8.36
N TYR A 372 3.60 -15.60 -8.03
CA TYR A 372 4.60 -16.39 -7.31
C TYR A 372 5.84 -16.63 -8.18
N ARG A 373 5.67 -16.91 -9.48
CA ARG A 373 6.79 -17.00 -10.44
C ARG A 373 7.57 -15.68 -10.52
N LEU A 374 6.88 -14.54 -10.48
CA LEU A 374 7.51 -13.22 -10.43
C LEU A 374 8.26 -12.99 -9.12
N CYS A 375 7.68 -13.39 -7.97
CA CYS A 375 8.33 -13.32 -6.67
C CYS A 375 9.57 -14.20 -6.58
N ASP A 376 9.53 -15.41 -7.14
CA ASP A 376 10.67 -16.33 -7.22
C ASP A 376 11.82 -15.72 -7.99
N LYS A 377 11.54 -15.14 -9.16
CA LYS A 377 12.52 -14.57 -10.08
C LYS A 377 13.00 -13.19 -9.65
N GLY A 378 12.11 -12.37 -9.11
CA GLY A 378 12.40 -11.00 -8.71
C GLY A 378 12.91 -10.86 -7.28
N GLY A 379 12.78 -11.91 -6.47
CA GLY A 379 13.24 -11.94 -5.09
C GLY A 379 12.33 -11.17 -4.13
N LEU A 380 11.13 -11.70 -3.87
CA LEU A 380 10.27 -11.29 -2.76
C LEU A 380 9.95 -12.50 -1.88
N TYR A 381 9.94 -12.32 -0.58
CA TYR A 381 9.42 -13.31 0.36
C TYR A 381 7.90 -13.24 0.37
N VAL A 382 7.23 -14.38 0.39
CA VAL A 382 5.77 -14.44 0.36
C VAL A 382 5.25 -15.13 1.61
N MET A 383 4.29 -14.49 2.27
CA MET A 383 3.35 -15.11 3.19
C MET A 383 2.10 -15.41 2.37
N ASP A 384 1.92 -16.67 2.01
CA ASP A 384 0.77 -17.13 1.23
C ASP A 384 -0.39 -17.42 2.16
N GLU A 385 -1.59 -16.88 1.84
CA GLU A 385 -2.72 -16.92 2.74
C GLU A 385 -3.93 -17.61 2.14
N ALA A 386 -4.50 -18.54 2.91
CA ALA A 386 -5.72 -19.24 2.53
C ALA A 386 -6.91 -18.27 2.53
N CYS A 387 -7.77 -18.35 1.53
CA CYS A 387 -8.96 -17.51 1.41
C CYS A 387 -9.99 -17.90 2.48
N LEU A 388 -9.78 -17.42 3.70
CA LEU A 388 -10.65 -17.67 4.85
C LEU A 388 -10.68 -16.44 5.74
N GLU A 389 -11.84 -15.81 5.83
CA GLU A 389 -12.10 -14.72 6.76
C GLU A 389 -13.58 -14.68 7.15
N THR A 390 -13.83 -14.43 8.44
CA THR A 390 -15.19 -14.42 9.02
C THR A 390 -15.41 -13.23 9.94
N HIS A 391 -14.80 -12.08 9.58
CA HIS A 391 -14.77 -10.87 10.38
C HIS A 391 -16.16 -10.47 10.90
N GLY A 392 -17.20 -10.52 10.05
CA GLY A 392 -18.57 -10.20 10.43
C GLY A 392 -19.13 -11.05 11.57
N THR A 393 -18.84 -12.37 11.62
CA THR A 393 -19.25 -13.23 12.74
C THR A 393 -18.33 -13.00 13.95
N PHE A 394 -17.03 -12.84 13.73
CA PHE A 394 -16.05 -12.58 14.78
C PHE A 394 -16.31 -11.25 15.50
N ALA A 395 -16.66 -10.18 14.78
CA ALA A 395 -16.98 -8.88 15.35
C ALA A 395 -18.31 -8.87 16.13
N ALA A 396 -19.28 -9.73 15.73
CA ALA A 396 -20.58 -9.82 16.40
C ALA A 396 -20.52 -10.61 17.71
N VAL A 397 -19.53 -11.48 17.91
CA VAL A 397 -19.37 -12.29 19.12
C VAL A 397 -18.55 -11.52 20.18
N PRO A 398 -19.02 -11.45 21.45
CA PRO A 398 -18.23 -10.83 22.51
C PRO A 398 -16.84 -11.47 22.65
N ALA A 399 -15.82 -10.65 22.98
CA ALA A 399 -14.42 -11.09 23.05
C ALA A 399 -14.17 -12.31 23.96
N TYR A 400 -15.00 -12.51 25.01
CA TYR A 400 -14.90 -13.66 25.91
C TYR A 400 -15.58 -14.96 25.39
N ARG A 401 -16.16 -14.92 24.18
CA ARG A 401 -16.82 -16.03 23.50
C ARG A 401 -16.38 -16.18 22.04
N ARG A 402 -15.17 -15.74 21.73
CA ARG A 402 -14.64 -15.72 20.34
C ARG A 402 -14.58 -17.09 19.68
N GLU A 403 -14.49 -18.16 20.50
CA GLU A 403 -14.56 -19.54 20.02
C GLU A 403 -15.91 -19.92 19.40
N GLU A 404 -16.94 -19.11 19.62
CA GLU A 404 -18.27 -19.29 19.01
C GLU A 404 -18.40 -18.60 17.65
N ALA A 405 -17.42 -17.76 17.22
CA ALA A 405 -17.38 -17.23 15.86
C ALA A 405 -17.16 -18.36 14.84
N ILE A 406 -17.64 -18.20 13.62
CA ILE A 406 -17.37 -19.15 12.53
C ILE A 406 -15.89 -19.02 12.14
N PRO A 407 -15.15 -20.14 11.94
CA PRO A 407 -15.57 -21.53 12.14
C PRO A 407 -15.51 -22.00 13.60
N GLY A 408 -14.74 -21.32 14.48
CA GLY A 408 -14.64 -21.61 15.90
C GLY A 408 -14.41 -23.07 16.25
N ASP A 409 -15.28 -23.63 17.14
CA ASP A 409 -15.27 -25.03 17.53
C ASP A 409 -16.29 -25.88 16.74
N ASP A 410 -17.04 -25.31 15.80
CA ASP A 410 -17.96 -26.05 14.94
C ASP A 410 -17.21 -26.84 13.86
N MET A 411 -16.87 -28.10 14.20
CA MET A 411 -16.14 -29.00 13.30
C MET A 411 -16.88 -29.31 11.98
N SER A 412 -18.15 -28.91 11.83
CA SER A 412 -18.84 -29.04 10.53
C SER A 412 -18.23 -28.14 9.45
N TRP A 413 -17.50 -27.03 9.84
CA TRP A 413 -16.78 -26.18 8.92
C TRP A 413 -15.40 -26.71 8.52
N TYR A 414 -14.86 -27.66 9.29
CA TYR A 414 -13.48 -28.15 9.07
C TYR A 414 -13.21 -28.60 7.63
N PRO A 415 -14.12 -29.36 6.95
CA PRO A 415 -13.83 -29.81 5.58
C PRO A 415 -13.58 -28.66 4.59
N LEU A 416 -14.37 -27.59 4.65
CA LEU A 416 -14.18 -26.41 3.79
C LEU A 416 -12.90 -25.66 4.15
N CYS A 417 -12.65 -25.44 5.44
CA CYS A 417 -11.50 -24.69 5.92
C CYS A 417 -10.18 -25.40 5.64
N VAL A 418 -10.06 -26.69 5.97
CA VAL A 418 -8.83 -27.46 5.75
C VAL A 418 -8.50 -27.62 4.26
N THR A 419 -9.52 -27.77 3.41
CA THR A 419 -9.32 -27.92 1.97
C THR A 419 -8.70 -26.66 1.38
N ARG A 420 -9.08 -25.46 1.83
CA ARG A 420 -8.52 -24.19 1.37
C ARG A 420 -7.01 -24.12 1.60
N VAL A 421 -6.55 -24.42 2.80
CA VAL A 421 -5.12 -24.37 3.13
C VAL A 421 -4.32 -25.48 2.45
N LEU A 422 -4.85 -26.70 2.38
CA LEU A 422 -4.14 -27.82 1.74
C LEU A 422 -4.02 -27.62 0.23
N ARG A 423 -5.07 -27.16 -0.45
CA ARG A 423 -5.01 -26.87 -1.88
C ARG A 423 -4.08 -25.70 -2.20
N MET A 424 -4.07 -24.65 -1.41
CA MET A 424 -3.09 -23.58 -1.51
C MET A 424 -1.66 -24.14 -1.42
N TYR A 425 -1.37 -24.93 -0.39
CA TYR A 425 -0.06 -25.57 -0.24
C TYR A 425 0.30 -26.45 -1.45
N GLU A 426 -0.62 -27.32 -1.91
CA GLU A 426 -0.35 -28.21 -3.05
C GLU A 426 -0.02 -27.44 -4.33
N ARG A 427 -0.65 -26.29 -4.58
CA ARG A 427 -0.34 -25.45 -5.72
C ARG A 427 1.05 -24.80 -5.60
N ASP A 428 1.34 -24.23 -4.43
CA ASP A 428 2.45 -23.29 -4.30
C ASP A 428 3.70 -23.88 -3.62
N LYS A 429 3.68 -25.17 -3.27
CA LYS A 429 4.73 -25.90 -2.51
C LYS A 429 6.14 -25.85 -3.12
N ASN A 430 6.28 -25.66 -4.43
CA ASN A 430 7.58 -25.60 -5.12
C ASN A 430 8.16 -24.18 -5.23
N HIS A 431 7.38 -23.12 -4.92
CA HIS A 431 7.84 -21.74 -5.01
C HIS A 431 8.82 -21.40 -3.88
N PRO A 432 10.10 -21.09 -4.18
CA PRO A 432 11.07 -20.75 -3.14
C PRO A 432 10.76 -19.42 -2.43
N SER A 433 9.96 -18.54 -3.03
CA SER A 433 9.53 -17.29 -2.43
C SER A 433 8.57 -17.48 -1.26
N VAL A 434 7.75 -18.54 -1.25
CA VAL A 434 6.76 -18.81 -0.21
C VAL A 434 7.45 -19.33 1.05
N LEU A 435 7.55 -18.50 2.09
CA LEU A 435 8.19 -18.84 3.36
C LEU A 435 7.20 -19.21 4.46
N PHE A 436 5.98 -18.66 4.39
CA PHE A 436 4.95 -18.81 5.41
C PHE A 436 3.64 -19.27 4.77
N TRP A 437 2.92 -20.10 5.51
CA TRP A 437 1.61 -20.62 5.14
C TRP A 437 0.59 -20.11 6.14
N SER A 438 -0.20 -19.11 5.76
CA SER A 438 -1.20 -18.51 6.63
C SER A 438 -2.54 -19.21 6.49
N LEU A 439 -3.15 -19.51 7.64
CA LEU A 439 -4.42 -20.26 7.69
C LEU A 439 -5.64 -19.41 7.35
N GLY A 440 -5.49 -18.11 7.31
CA GLY A 440 -6.55 -17.14 7.03
C GLY A 440 -6.38 -15.86 7.84
N ASN A 441 -7.43 -15.04 7.84
CA ASN A 441 -7.49 -13.73 8.46
C ASN A 441 -8.70 -13.63 9.39
N GLU A 442 -8.71 -12.75 10.36
CA GLU A 442 -9.78 -12.23 11.23
C GLU A 442 -11.02 -13.17 11.42
N SER A 443 -10.77 -14.38 11.89
CA SER A 443 -11.80 -15.42 12.04
C SER A 443 -11.90 -16.00 13.46
N GLY A 444 -11.33 -15.32 14.43
CA GLY A 444 -11.29 -15.78 15.80
C GLY A 444 -10.39 -17.01 15.99
N THR A 445 -10.67 -17.80 17.04
CA THR A 445 -9.94 -19.03 17.36
C THR A 445 -10.89 -20.20 17.48
N GLY A 446 -10.34 -21.42 17.58
CA GLY A 446 -11.12 -22.61 17.81
C GLY A 446 -10.45 -23.87 17.34
N SER A 447 -11.09 -24.99 17.61
CA SER A 447 -10.62 -26.35 17.27
C SER A 447 -10.39 -26.51 15.76
N VAL A 448 -11.16 -25.80 14.93
CA VAL A 448 -11.03 -25.89 13.47
C VAL A 448 -9.65 -25.42 13.02
N PHE A 449 -9.18 -24.24 13.47
CA PHE A 449 -7.85 -23.73 13.12
C PHE A 449 -6.72 -24.63 13.63
N PHE A 450 -6.89 -25.19 14.83
CA PHE A 450 -5.93 -26.13 15.37
C PHE A 450 -5.82 -27.39 14.48
N ARG A 451 -6.94 -27.93 14.04
CA ARG A 451 -6.98 -29.09 13.13
C ARG A 451 -6.44 -28.75 11.73
N MET A 452 -6.69 -27.55 11.22
CA MET A 452 -6.09 -27.08 9.95
C MET A 452 -4.56 -27.09 10.05
N ARG A 453 -4.00 -26.53 11.15
CA ARG A 453 -2.57 -26.58 11.41
C ARG A 453 -2.03 -28.00 11.46
N GLU A 454 -2.68 -28.89 12.22
CA GLU A 454 -2.26 -30.29 12.32
C GLU A 454 -2.25 -30.96 10.92
N ALA A 455 -3.27 -30.74 10.11
CA ALA A 455 -3.34 -31.29 8.75
C ALA A 455 -2.22 -30.77 7.85
N LEU A 456 -1.96 -29.46 7.87
CA LEU A 456 -0.86 -28.87 7.10
C LEU A 456 0.50 -29.39 7.57
N LYS A 457 0.74 -29.48 8.89
CA LYS A 457 1.98 -30.05 9.45
C LYS A 457 2.16 -31.54 9.17
N ALA A 458 1.06 -32.32 9.11
CA ALA A 458 1.11 -33.71 8.71
C ALA A 458 1.52 -33.88 7.23
N ARG A 459 1.06 -32.98 6.35
CA ARG A 459 1.42 -32.95 4.93
C ARG A 459 2.83 -32.38 4.70
N ALA A 460 3.21 -31.34 5.44
CA ALA A 460 4.43 -30.57 5.30
C ALA A 460 5.03 -30.23 6.68
N PRO A 461 5.78 -31.13 7.30
CA PRO A 461 6.31 -30.96 8.68
C PRO A 461 7.17 -29.71 8.86
N GLU A 462 7.90 -29.31 7.82
CA GLU A 462 8.81 -28.16 7.83
C GLU A 462 8.12 -26.82 7.52
N ALA A 463 6.85 -26.82 7.11
CA ALA A 463 6.10 -25.62 6.80
C ALA A 463 6.01 -24.71 8.03
N ILE A 464 6.32 -23.44 7.87
CA ILE A 464 6.10 -22.42 8.91
C ILE A 464 4.66 -21.95 8.80
N VAL A 465 3.85 -22.30 9.79
CA VAL A 465 2.43 -21.96 9.84
C VAL A 465 2.25 -20.61 10.52
N HIS A 466 1.51 -19.75 9.88
CA HIS A 466 1.07 -18.45 10.40
C HIS A 466 -0.44 -18.45 10.60
N TYR A 467 -0.87 -17.78 11.66
CA TYR A 467 -2.24 -17.34 11.82
C TYR A 467 -2.25 -16.09 12.72
N GLU A 468 -2.96 -15.09 12.26
CA GLU A 468 -3.17 -13.86 12.99
C GLU A 468 -4.17 -14.09 14.14
N GLN A 469 -3.91 -13.40 15.27
CA GLN A 469 -4.80 -13.44 16.43
C GLN A 469 -4.71 -12.08 17.13
N GLY A 470 -5.72 -11.30 17.08
CA GLY A 470 -5.77 -9.92 17.57
C GLY A 470 -5.41 -9.67 19.04
N TYR A 471 -5.14 -10.70 19.82
CA TYR A 471 -4.52 -10.64 21.15
C TYR A 471 -3.84 -11.99 21.49
N PRO A 472 -2.74 -11.96 22.26
CA PRO A 472 -2.05 -13.17 22.67
C PRO A 472 -2.89 -13.93 23.71
N ASP A 473 -3.88 -14.69 23.26
CA ASP A 473 -4.44 -15.72 24.10
C ASP A 473 -3.60 -17.00 23.99
N GLU A 474 -3.56 -17.78 25.04
CA GLU A 474 -2.73 -18.97 25.13
C GLU A 474 -3.11 -20.00 24.05
N TYR A 475 -4.37 -20.02 23.62
CA TYR A 475 -4.87 -20.94 22.61
C TYR A 475 -4.40 -20.56 21.20
N ALA A 476 -4.48 -19.27 20.88
CA ALA A 476 -4.03 -18.70 19.63
C ALA A 476 -2.52 -18.89 19.40
N MET A 477 -1.74 -18.70 20.47
CA MET A 477 -0.29 -18.92 20.44
C MET A 477 0.12 -20.35 20.03
N ARG A 478 -0.80 -21.32 20.11
CA ARG A 478 -0.55 -22.72 19.75
C ARG A 478 -0.86 -23.02 18.28
N VAL A 479 -1.65 -22.20 17.62
CA VAL A 479 -2.04 -22.39 16.21
C VAL A 479 -0.95 -21.91 15.26
N SER A 480 -0.22 -20.83 15.62
CA SER A 480 0.86 -20.27 14.81
C SER A 480 2.25 -20.65 15.33
N ASP A 481 3.22 -20.82 14.42
CA ASP A 481 4.64 -20.98 14.75
C ASP A 481 5.32 -19.64 15.13
N LEU A 482 4.63 -18.54 14.91
CA LEU A 482 5.06 -17.15 15.18
C LEU A 482 4.12 -16.49 16.19
N TYR A 483 4.62 -15.51 16.93
CA TYR A 483 3.73 -14.49 17.51
C TYR A 483 3.36 -13.50 16.40
N SER A 484 2.09 -13.20 16.27
CA SER A 484 1.58 -12.31 15.24
C SER A 484 0.42 -11.48 15.78
N SER A 485 0.40 -10.20 15.46
CA SER A 485 -0.72 -9.30 15.81
C SER A 485 -0.91 -8.25 14.72
N MET A 486 -2.05 -7.54 14.81
CA MET A 486 -2.39 -6.41 13.95
C MET A 486 -2.37 -5.11 14.75
N TYR A 487 -1.87 -4.05 14.16
CA TYR A 487 -1.93 -2.66 14.63
C TYR A 487 -1.53 -2.44 16.09
N THR A 488 -0.81 -3.39 16.67
CA THR A 488 -0.29 -3.26 18.03
C THR A 488 0.75 -2.15 18.09
N SER A 489 0.59 -1.21 19.01
CA SER A 489 1.51 -0.08 19.15
C SER A 489 2.95 -0.54 19.39
N ALA A 490 3.92 0.23 18.91
CA ALA A 490 5.33 -0.09 19.11
C ALA A 490 5.71 -0.23 20.61
N ALA A 491 5.00 0.49 21.49
CA ALA A 491 5.19 0.40 22.93
C ALA A 491 4.67 -0.93 23.49
N ASP A 492 3.49 -1.38 23.06
CA ASP A 492 2.90 -2.64 23.50
C ASP A 492 3.67 -3.85 22.93
N VAL A 493 4.13 -3.78 21.67
CA VAL A 493 5.05 -4.78 21.11
C VAL A 493 6.32 -4.87 21.97
N ALA A 494 6.92 -3.74 22.34
CA ALA A 494 8.10 -3.72 23.23
C ALA A 494 7.82 -4.34 24.58
N ALA A 495 6.66 -4.06 25.19
CA ALA A 495 6.26 -4.62 26.48
C ALA A 495 6.05 -6.15 26.39
N PHE A 496 5.42 -6.63 25.33
CA PHE A 496 5.22 -8.06 25.08
C PHE A 496 6.56 -8.80 24.94
N LEU A 497 7.46 -8.27 24.11
CA LEU A 497 8.75 -8.87 23.79
C LEU A 497 9.73 -8.97 24.97
N GLN A 498 9.49 -8.21 26.06
CA GLN A 498 10.30 -8.34 27.28
C GLN A 498 10.12 -9.70 27.97
N ASN A 499 8.95 -10.32 27.80
CA ASN A 499 8.60 -11.57 28.48
C ASN A 499 8.43 -12.78 27.53
N HIS A 500 8.36 -12.55 26.21
CA HIS A 500 8.09 -13.58 25.21
C HIS A 500 9.22 -13.60 24.18
N THR A 501 10.19 -14.51 24.36
CA THR A 501 11.38 -14.62 23.49
C THR A 501 11.52 -15.97 22.80
N ASP A 502 10.58 -16.88 23.00
CA ASP A 502 10.62 -18.27 22.56
C ASP A 502 10.17 -18.44 21.10
N LYS A 503 9.45 -17.47 20.55
CA LYS A 503 9.06 -17.44 19.13
C LYS A 503 9.43 -16.12 18.46
N PRO A 504 9.61 -16.12 17.12
CA PRO A 504 9.69 -14.88 16.36
C PRO A 504 8.36 -14.11 16.48
N TYR A 505 8.46 -12.79 16.50
CA TYR A 505 7.31 -11.90 16.49
C TYR A 505 7.27 -11.07 15.21
N ILE A 506 6.11 -11.01 14.58
CA ILE A 506 5.83 -10.17 13.41
C ILE A 506 4.54 -9.38 13.63
N LEU A 507 4.42 -8.27 12.91
CA LEU A 507 3.16 -7.57 12.73
C LEU A 507 2.62 -7.96 11.34
N CYS A 508 1.58 -8.81 11.28
CA CYS A 508 1.01 -9.19 9.98
C CYS A 508 0.27 -8.01 9.32
N GLU A 509 -0.17 -7.04 10.12
CA GLU A 509 -0.65 -5.74 9.67
C GLU A 509 -0.24 -4.66 10.66
N PHE A 510 0.25 -3.52 10.15
CA PHE A 510 0.58 -2.36 10.96
C PHE A 510 0.66 -1.09 10.12
N CYS A 511 0.65 0.08 10.77
CA CYS A 511 0.73 1.39 10.13
C CYS A 511 -0.29 1.55 9.01
N HIS A 512 -1.58 1.44 9.35
CA HIS A 512 -2.68 1.56 8.40
C HIS A 512 -2.56 2.84 7.55
N ALA A 513 -2.41 2.66 6.24
CA ALA A 513 -1.99 3.72 5.33
C ALA A 513 -3.17 4.47 4.67
N MET A 514 -4.33 4.51 5.31
CA MET A 514 -5.54 5.17 4.80
C MET A 514 -5.33 6.68 4.66
N GLY A 515 -5.63 7.22 3.48
CA GLY A 515 -5.51 8.64 3.18
C GLY A 515 -4.14 9.24 3.51
N ASN A 516 -4.11 10.41 4.15
CA ASN A 516 -2.89 11.07 4.63
C ASN A 516 -2.51 10.55 6.01
N SER A 517 -1.68 9.55 6.05
CA SER A 517 -1.37 8.73 7.23
C SER A 517 0.09 8.25 7.25
N LEU A 518 0.35 7.08 7.86
CA LEU A 518 1.66 6.43 7.96
C LEU A 518 2.66 7.25 8.81
N GLY A 519 2.20 7.86 9.89
CA GLY A 519 3.08 8.60 10.80
C GLY A 519 3.89 7.68 11.70
N ASP A 520 5.09 8.13 12.04
CA ASP A 520 5.99 7.52 13.04
C ASP A 520 6.43 6.07 12.79
N LEU A 521 6.60 5.66 11.54
CA LEU A 521 7.14 4.35 11.18
C LEU A 521 8.52 4.07 11.85
N ALA A 522 9.22 5.13 12.25
CA ALA A 522 10.49 5.04 12.99
C ALA A 522 10.34 4.30 14.33
N ALA A 523 9.20 4.39 15.02
CA ALA A 523 8.95 3.72 16.29
C ALA A 523 9.08 2.20 16.16
N TYR A 524 8.50 1.63 15.10
CA TYR A 524 8.57 0.20 14.79
C TYR A 524 9.96 -0.21 14.29
N ARG A 525 10.62 0.62 13.46
CA ARG A 525 11.98 0.34 12.99
C ARG A 525 12.97 0.18 14.14
N ASN A 526 12.84 0.99 15.20
CA ASN A 526 13.69 0.93 16.38
C ASN A 526 13.54 -0.38 17.18
N LEU A 527 12.43 -1.11 17.06
CA LEU A 527 12.25 -2.41 17.73
C LEU A 527 13.20 -3.48 17.17
N LEU A 528 13.54 -3.42 15.89
CA LEU A 528 14.45 -4.40 15.25
C LEU A 528 15.82 -4.44 15.87
N ASP A 529 16.33 -3.29 16.35
CA ASP A 529 17.64 -3.19 16.98
C ASP A 529 17.61 -3.61 18.45
N ARG A 530 16.44 -3.47 19.11
CA ARG A 530 16.28 -3.73 20.55
C ARG A 530 15.90 -5.17 20.87
N TYR A 531 15.11 -5.81 20.00
CA TYR A 531 14.53 -7.13 20.25
C TYR A 531 14.89 -8.10 19.12
N PRO A 532 15.79 -9.07 19.39
CA PRO A 532 16.25 -10.01 18.34
C PRO A 532 15.14 -10.88 17.74
N ASN A 533 14.09 -11.17 18.49
CA ASN A 533 12.94 -11.96 18.02
C ASN A 533 11.84 -11.12 17.34
N PHE A 534 11.91 -9.77 17.36
CA PHE A 534 11.09 -8.94 16.50
C PHE A 534 11.63 -8.98 15.08
N GLN A 535 10.85 -9.37 14.11
CA GLN A 535 11.31 -9.61 12.72
C GLN A 535 10.64 -8.75 11.67
N GLY A 536 10.05 -7.62 12.10
CA GLY A 536 9.36 -6.67 11.21
C GLY A 536 7.90 -7.02 11.02
N GLY A 537 7.38 -6.77 9.83
CA GLY A 537 5.95 -6.99 9.55
C GLY A 537 5.54 -6.50 8.17
N PHE A 538 4.22 -6.42 7.96
CA PHE A 538 3.60 -6.06 6.70
C PHE A 538 2.71 -4.82 6.89
N ILE A 539 3.07 -3.71 6.24
CA ILE A 539 2.26 -2.48 6.24
C ILE A 539 0.89 -2.78 5.59
N TRP A 540 -0.18 -2.27 6.14
CA TRP A 540 -1.50 -2.28 5.52
C TRP A 540 -1.77 -0.96 4.81
N ASP A 541 -1.96 -0.87 3.46
CA ASP A 541 -1.61 -1.91 2.50
C ASP A 541 -0.88 -1.28 1.29
N TYR A 542 -0.81 -2.00 0.17
CA TYR A 542 -0.04 -1.59 -1.00
C TYR A 542 -0.74 -0.52 -1.85
N ILE A 543 -2.03 -0.72 -2.18
CA ILE A 543 -2.72 0.07 -3.20
C ILE A 543 -4.17 0.38 -2.83
N ASP A 544 -4.58 1.65 -2.96
CA ASP A 544 -5.98 2.04 -2.77
C ASP A 544 -6.91 1.19 -3.65
N GLN A 545 -7.95 0.62 -3.06
CA GLN A 545 -8.99 -0.09 -3.79
C GLN A 545 -10.13 0.87 -4.14
N ALA A 546 -10.07 1.48 -5.32
CA ALA A 546 -11.13 2.32 -5.88
C ALA A 546 -11.44 1.89 -7.30
N LEU A 547 -12.69 2.01 -7.73
CA LEU A 547 -13.13 1.70 -9.08
C LEU A 547 -13.33 2.96 -9.90
N LEU A 548 -12.88 2.93 -11.15
CA LEU A 548 -13.06 4.01 -12.11
C LEU A 548 -14.44 3.89 -12.76
N ALA A 549 -15.37 4.75 -12.38
CA ALA A 549 -16.70 4.83 -12.95
C ALA A 549 -16.95 6.16 -13.69
N LYS A 550 -17.98 6.22 -14.48
CA LYS A 550 -18.42 7.46 -15.15
C LYS A 550 -19.53 8.13 -14.32
N ASP A 551 -19.39 9.43 -14.12
CA ASP A 551 -20.47 10.26 -13.59
C ASP A 551 -21.62 10.44 -14.61
N LEU A 552 -22.67 11.12 -14.21
CA LEU A 552 -23.84 11.39 -15.06
C LEU A 552 -23.50 12.19 -16.34
N ASN A 553 -22.35 12.88 -16.37
CA ASN A 553 -21.86 13.64 -17.52
C ASN A 553 -20.89 12.83 -18.40
N GLY A 554 -20.63 11.56 -18.04
CA GLY A 554 -19.70 10.68 -18.73
C GLY A 554 -18.22 10.90 -18.37
N LYS A 555 -17.92 11.76 -17.37
CA LYS A 555 -16.54 11.98 -16.88
C LYS A 555 -16.16 10.84 -15.95
N LYS A 556 -14.98 10.26 -16.17
CA LYS A 556 -14.42 9.22 -15.30
C LYS A 556 -14.01 9.84 -13.96
N LYS A 557 -14.40 9.20 -12.85
CA LYS A 557 -13.97 9.48 -11.48
C LYS A 557 -13.65 8.18 -10.76
N LEU A 558 -12.78 8.25 -9.74
CA LEU A 558 -12.56 7.16 -8.81
C LEU A 558 -13.74 7.13 -7.82
N CYS A 559 -14.28 5.95 -7.59
CA CYS A 559 -15.44 5.67 -6.77
C CYS A 559 -15.12 4.67 -5.67
N TYR A 560 -15.78 4.79 -4.54
CA TYR A 560 -15.69 3.92 -3.38
C TYR A 560 -17.07 3.43 -2.91
N GLY A 561 -17.16 2.74 -1.77
CA GLY A 561 -18.42 2.20 -1.25
C GLY A 561 -19.53 3.27 -1.11
N GLY A 562 -20.74 2.97 -1.56
CA GLY A 562 -21.87 3.89 -1.59
C GLY A 562 -22.06 4.61 -2.94
N ASP A 563 -21.00 4.83 -3.71
CA ASP A 563 -21.09 5.49 -5.02
C ASP A 563 -21.87 4.68 -6.07
N PHE A 564 -21.97 3.39 -5.87
CA PHE A 564 -22.67 2.45 -6.76
C PHE A 564 -24.15 2.25 -6.35
N GLY A 565 -24.60 2.97 -5.30
CA GLY A 565 -25.90 2.74 -4.68
C GLY A 565 -25.97 1.42 -3.92
N ASP A 566 -24.82 0.88 -3.54
CA ASP A 566 -24.67 -0.34 -2.76
C ASP A 566 -25.06 -0.12 -1.30
N ARG A 567 -25.70 -1.14 -0.70
CA ARG A 567 -26.13 -1.16 0.70
C ARG A 567 -26.17 -2.60 1.18
N PRO A 568 -25.57 -2.91 2.36
CA PRO A 568 -24.66 -2.04 3.14
C PRO A 568 -23.39 -1.66 2.38
N ASN A 569 -22.64 -0.67 2.87
CA ASN A 569 -21.30 -0.33 2.38
C ASN A 569 -20.50 0.34 3.50
N ASP A 570 -19.17 0.30 3.37
CA ASP A 570 -18.22 0.87 4.34
C ASP A 570 -17.43 2.07 3.76
N GLY A 571 -18.03 2.80 2.81
CA GLY A 571 -17.52 4.07 2.29
C GLY A 571 -16.14 3.95 1.64
N ASP A 572 -15.27 4.89 2.00
CA ASP A 572 -13.90 5.02 1.48
C ASP A 572 -12.85 4.24 2.27
N PHE A 573 -13.26 3.33 3.18
CA PHE A 573 -12.33 2.56 4.02
C PHE A 573 -11.36 1.69 3.20
N SER A 574 -11.69 1.41 1.93
CA SER A 574 -10.82 0.75 0.95
C SER A 574 -9.65 1.60 0.43
N ALA A 575 -9.52 2.88 0.87
CA ALA A 575 -8.47 3.81 0.44
C ALA A 575 -7.22 3.76 1.33
N ASN A 576 -6.68 2.57 1.58
CA ASN A 576 -5.66 2.30 2.59
C ASN A 576 -4.28 1.96 2.00
N GLY A 577 -4.06 2.22 0.71
CA GLY A 577 -2.79 1.95 0.02
C GLY A 577 -1.67 2.95 0.29
N ILE A 578 -0.41 2.49 0.30
CA ILE A 578 0.74 3.41 0.24
C ILE A 578 0.84 4.10 -1.12
N ILE A 579 0.19 3.55 -2.16
CA ILE A 579 0.04 4.19 -3.47
C ILE A 579 -1.43 4.34 -3.85
N PHE A 580 -1.69 5.29 -4.75
CA PHE A 580 -3.03 5.52 -5.30
C PHE A 580 -3.50 4.35 -6.17
N ALA A 581 -4.82 4.18 -6.31
CA ALA A 581 -5.43 3.16 -7.17
C ALA A 581 -4.88 3.19 -8.63
N ASP A 582 -4.53 4.39 -9.13
CA ASP A 582 -3.83 4.57 -10.40
C ASP A 582 -2.31 4.45 -10.21
N ARG A 583 -1.74 3.32 -10.58
CA ARG A 583 -0.30 3.03 -10.51
C ARG A 583 0.58 4.09 -11.17
N ARG A 584 0.10 4.79 -12.21
CA ARG A 584 0.85 5.84 -12.92
C ARG A 584 1.22 7.00 -12.02
N ARG A 585 0.44 7.24 -10.95
CA ARG A 585 0.69 8.29 -9.95
C ARG A 585 1.44 7.80 -8.72
N ALA A 586 1.90 6.55 -8.69
CA ALA A 586 2.62 5.99 -7.54
C ALA A 586 3.84 6.84 -7.13
N HIS A 587 4.54 7.45 -8.11
CA HIS A 587 5.68 8.34 -7.88
C HIS A 587 5.33 9.66 -7.15
N LEU A 588 4.04 9.99 -6.99
CA LEU A 588 3.56 11.15 -6.24
C LEU A 588 3.25 10.83 -4.76
N SER A 589 3.44 9.58 -4.34
CA SER A 589 3.13 9.19 -2.97
C SER A 589 4.27 9.49 -2.00
N ALA A 590 4.04 10.41 -1.08
CA ALA A 590 4.94 10.68 0.04
C ALA A 590 5.00 9.49 1.04
N LYS A 591 3.93 8.69 1.13
CA LYS A 591 3.88 7.47 1.94
C LYS A 591 4.90 6.44 1.44
N ALA A 592 4.93 6.20 0.12
CA ALA A 592 5.88 5.27 -0.50
C ALA A 592 7.35 5.69 -0.27
N GLU A 593 7.65 6.99 -0.36
CA GLU A 593 8.98 7.52 -0.07
C GLU A 593 9.38 7.33 1.40
N THR A 594 8.43 7.49 2.32
CA THR A 594 8.63 7.23 3.75
C THR A 594 8.93 5.75 3.99
N VAL A 595 8.19 4.84 3.36
CA VAL A 595 8.45 3.39 3.42
C VAL A 595 9.84 3.07 2.87
N ARG A 596 10.19 3.59 1.67
CA ARG A 596 11.53 3.40 1.07
C ARG A 596 12.65 3.80 2.03
N TYR A 597 12.52 4.92 2.72
CA TYR A 597 13.51 5.41 3.67
C TYR A 597 13.65 4.50 4.90
N HIS A 598 12.54 4.11 5.53
CA HIS A 598 12.57 3.27 6.72
C HIS A 598 12.97 1.82 6.43
N TYR A 599 12.76 1.35 5.19
CA TYR A 599 13.14 0.03 4.72
C TYR A 599 14.50 0.01 4.01
N GLN A 600 15.22 1.14 3.97
CA GLN A 600 16.53 1.19 3.31
C GLN A 600 17.54 0.21 3.95
N PRO A 601 18.32 -0.50 3.11
CA PRO A 601 19.29 -1.51 3.60
C PRO A 601 20.59 -0.91 4.10
N LEU A 602 20.72 0.41 4.13
CA LEU A 602 21.91 1.13 4.57
C LEU A 602 21.56 2.18 5.61
N ASP A 603 22.31 2.23 6.71
CA ASP A 603 22.26 3.35 7.65
C ASP A 603 23.48 4.25 7.50
N PHE A 604 23.26 5.55 7.63
CA PHE A 604 24.28 6.60 7.54
C PHE A 604 24.31 7.39 8.84
N THR A 605 25.44 7.28 9.57
CA THR A 605 25.64 8.00 10.83
C THR A 605 26.82 8.97 10.70
N TRP A 606 26.57 10.25 10.80
CA TRP A 606 27.56 11.31 10.72
C TRP A 606 28.21 11.60 12.07
N GLN A 607 29.52 11.75 12.10
CA GLN A 607 30.35 12.14 13.25
C GLN A 607 31.37 13.20 12.79
N GLY A 608 30.93 14.46 12.71
CA GLY A 608 31.72 15.51 12.05
C GLY A 608 31.89 15.22 10.55
N SER A 609 33.13 15.15 10.07
CA SER A 609 33.46 14.78 8.68
C SER A 609 33.47 13.25 8.43
N ASP A 610 33.37 12.45 9.47
CA ASP A 610 33.32 11.01 9.34
C ASP A 610 31.89 10.53 9.15
N LEU A 611 31.70 9.68 8.16
CA LEU A 611 30.45 8.96 7.89
C LEU A 611 30.64 7.48 8.17
N VAL A 612 29.81 6.92 9.03
CA VAL A 612 29.72 5.48 9.24
C VAL A 612 28.55 4.96 8.39
N ILE A 613 28.87 4.07 7.45
CA ILE A 613 27.90 3.37 6.61
C ILE A 613 27.74 1.95 7.14
N ALA A 614 26.53 1.58 7.56
CA ALA A 614 26.17 0.22 7.95
C ALA A 614 25.42 -0.48 6.81
N ASN A 615 25.87 -1.68 6.44
CA ASN A 615 25.20 -2.52 5.45
C ASN A 615 24.35 -3.57 6.16
N HIS A 616 23.02 -3.49 6.02
CA HIS A 616 22.03 -4.41 6.59
C HIS A 616 21.57 -5.51 5.63
N TYR A 617 22.07 -5.56 4.39
CA TYR A 617 21.84 -6.69 3.52
C TYR A 617 22.27 -7.99 4.20
N LEU A 618 21.52 -9.07 3.99
CA LEU A 618 21.83 -10.37 4.57
C LEU A 618 22.96 -11.08 3.80
N PHE A 619 22.96 -10.94 2.47
CA PHE A 619 23.84 -11.71 1.58
C PHE A 619 24.70 -10.83 0.67
N ARG A 620 24.21 -9.66 0.25
CA ARG A 620 24.88 -8.79 -0.73
C ARG A 620 25.86 -7.79 -0.10
N SER A 621 27.02 -7.60 -0.73
CA SER A 621 27.86 -6.42 -0.46
C SER A 621 27.34 -5.21 -1.24
N THR A 622 27.83 -4.02 -0.89
CA THR A 622 27.44 -2.76 -1.55
C THR A 622 28.11 -2.52 -2.92
N LYS A 623 28.78 -3.50 -3.53
CA LYS A 623 29.45 -3.38 -4.84
C LYS A 623 28.52 -2.96 -5.98
N HIS A 624 27.24 -3.32 -5.89
CA HIS A 624 26.22 -3.00 -6.87
C HIS A 624 25.71 -1.56 -6.79
N LEU A 625 26.19 -0.77 -5.79
CA LEU A 625 25.77 0.61 -5.55
C LEU A 625 26.87 1.61 -5.93
N THR A 626 26.44 2.79 -6.38
CA THR A 626 27.24 4.00 -6.49
C THR A 626 26.82 4.94 -5.38
N PHE A 627 27.79 5.45 -4.61
CA PHE A 627 27.55 6.43 -3.55
C PHE A 627 27.83 7.82 -4.08
N VAL A 628 26.88 8.74 -3.95
CA VAL A 628 26.96 10.12 -4.41
C VAL A 628 26.94 11.03 -3.19
N PHE A 629 28.07 11.66 -2.90
CA PHE A 629 28.17 12.69 -1.87
C PHE A 629 27.90 14.05 -2.48
N GLU A 630 26.99 14.80 -1.87
CA GLU A 630 26.60 16.14 -2.31
C GLU A 630 26.76 17.14 -1.17
N VAL A 631 27.28 18.31 -1.48
CA VAL A 631 27.29 19.49 -0.61
C VAL A 631 26.27 20.48 -1.14
N LEU A 632 25.31 20.81 -0.29
CA LEU A 632 24.29 21.80 -0.61
C LEU A 632 24.52 23.05 0.24
N VAL A 633 24.51 24.24 -0.40
CA VAL A 633 24.54 25.53 0.28
C VAL A 633 23.21 26.23 -0.02
N ASN A 634 22.45 26.52 1.04
CA ASN A 634 21.13 27.13 0.94
C ASN A 634 20.19 26.34 -0.02
N GLY A 635 20.32 25.01 -0.03
CA GLY A 635 19.53 24.11 -0.86
C GLY A 635 20.07 23.87 -2.27
N GLU A 636 21.09 24.62 -2.73
CA GLU A 636 21.72 24.43 -4.05
C GLU A 636 22.91 23.50 -3.94
N THR A 637 23.00 22.48 -4.80
CA THR A 637 24.15 21.58 -4.86
C THR A 637 25.34 22.32 -5.46
N VAL A 638 26.37 22.56 -4.64
CA VAL A 638 27.60 23.27 -5.02
C VAL A 638 28.78 22.34 -5.27
N GLU A 639 28.71 21.11 -4.77
CA GLU A 639 29.71 20.06 -4.93
C GLU A 639 29.07 18.70 -5.01
N LYS A 640 29.62 17.85 -5.89
CA LYS A 640 29.15 16.46 -6.05
C LYS A 640 30.37 15.55 -6.31
N GLN A 641 30.44 14.41 -5.59
CA GLN A 641 31.49 13.42 -5.74
C GLN A 641 30.88 12.02 -5.74
N ASP A 642 31.35 11.17 -6.65
CA ASP A 642 30.89 9.78 -6.75
C ASP A 642 31.95 8.84 -6.14
N PHE A 643 31.49 7.84 -5.38
CA PHE A 643 32.30 6.83 -4.72
C PHE A 643 31.77 5.41 -4.97
N THR A 644 32.64 4.44 -4.86
CA THR A 644 32.27 3.02 -4.78
C THR A 644 32.85 2.47 -3.47
N PHE A 645 31.99 1.95 -2.62
CA PHE A 645 32.39 1.27 -1.39
C PHE A 645 31.96 -0.19 -1.47
N ASP A 646 32.90 -1.10 -1.20
CA ASP A 646 32.61 -2.52 -1.01
C ASP A 646 32.50 -2.77 0.50
N ILE A 647 31.27 -2.86 0.99
CA ILE A 647 30.97 -3.14 2.39
C ILE A 647 30.26 -4.50 2.41
N PRO A 648 30.87 -5.55 2.97
CA PRO A 648 30.23 -6.85 3.03
C PRO A 648 28.91 -6.83 3.82
N ALA A 649 28.04 -7.79 3.54
CA ALA A 649 26.79 -7.99 4.24
C ALA A 649 26.95 -7.99 5.77
N GLY A 650 26.11 -7.25 6.49
CA GLY A 650 26.14 -7.12 7.94
C GLY A 650 27.37 -6.40 8.52
N ARG A 651 28.14 -5.67 7.69
CA ARG A 651 29.35 -4.95 8.13
C ARG A 651 29.17 -3.44 8.06
N ARG A 652 30.08 -2.73 8.72
CA ARG A 652 30.14 -1.26 8.75
C ARG A 652 31.48 -0.79 8.22
N LYS A 653 31.46 0.39 7.59
CA LYS A 653 32.67 1.08 7.10
C LYS A 653 32.62 2.55 7.52
N ARG A 654 33.72 3.05 8.08
CA ARG A 654 33.91 4.49 8.33
C ARG A 654 34.67 5.09 7.15
N VAL A 655 34.20 6.22 6.67
CA VAL A 655 34.83 7.01 5.59
C VAL A 655 34.87 8.48 6.02
N THR A 656 35.96 9.16 5.78
CA THR A 656 36.08 10.60 6.00
C THR A 656 35.75 11.31 4.69
N LEU A 657 34.74 12.18 4.71
CA LEU A 657 34.34 12.98 3.56
C LEU A 657 34.74 14.44 3.79
N HIS A 658 35.18 15.09 2.73
CA HIS A 658 35.57 16.49 2.75
C HIS A 658 34.68 17.24 1.78
N GLY A 659 33.85 18.10 2.31
CA GLY A 659 32.97 18.98 1.54
C GLY A 659 33.19 20.43 1.94
N LYS A 660 32.92 21.34 1.02
CA LYS A 660 32.95 22.78 1.30
C LYS A 660 31.94 23.13 2.40
N VAL A 661 32.32 24.03 3.29
CA VAL A 661 31.40 24.61 4.29
C VAL A 661 31.35 26.10 4.01
N ALA A 662 30.16 26.63 3.72
CA ALA A 662 29.96 28.02 3.45
C ALA A 662 30.14 28.86 4.73
N ASP A 663 30.67 30.08 4.56
CA ASP A 663 30.86 31.02 5.68
C ASP A 663 29.53 31.59 6.16
N ASP A 664 28.56 31.75 5.26
CA ASP A 664 27.22 32.24 5.53
C ASP A 664 26.15 31.32 4.92
N GLY A 665 24.99 31.24 5.56
CA GLY A 665 23.87 30.39 5.17
C GLY A 665 23.93 28.98 5.77
N GLU A 666 23.13 28.08 5.23
CA GLU A 666 23.08 26.68 5.66
C GLU A 666 23.87 25.78 4.71
N THR A 667 24.81 25.00 5.26
CA THR A 667 25.50 23.92 4.57
C THR A 667 24.98 22.59 5.01
N LEU A 668 24.45 21.80 4.07
CA LEU A 668 23.96 20.45 4.25
C LEU A 668 24.82 19.46 3.46
N TRP A 669 25.22 18.39 4.09
CA TRP A 669 25.85 17.25 3.43
C TRP A 669 24.86 16.12 3.26
N ARG A 670 24.86 15.52 2.06
CA ARG A 670 23.99 14.40 1.68
C ARG A 670 24.82 13.29 1.08
N ILE A 671 24.51 12.06 1.45
CA ILE A 671 24.99 10.86 0.79
C ILE A 671 23.80 10.12 0.20
N ARG A 672 23.87 9.72 -1.07
CA ARG A 672 22.89 8.88 -1.74
C ARG A 672 23.57 7.60 -2.22
N ALA A 673 22.91 6.46 -2.02
CA ALA A 673 23.31 5.18 -2.60
C ALA A 673 22.35 4.85 -3.75
N LEU A 674 22.87 4.76 -4.96
CA LEU A 674 22.12 4.54 -6.19
C LEU A 674 22.45 3.17 -6.76
N GLN A 675 21.46 2.46 -7.30
CA GLN A 675 21.66 1.24 -8.09
C GLN A 675 22.62 1.53 -9.27
N LYS A 676 23.68 0.74 -9.42
CA LYS A 676 24.74 1.03 -10.39
C LYS A 676 24.38 0.67 -11.82
N LYS A 677 23.65 -0.43 -12.01
CA LYS A 677 23.24 -0.98 -13.30
C LYS A 677 21.82 -1.53 -13.21
N ASP A 678 21.18 -1.67 -14.35
CA ASP A 678 19.89 -2.35 -14.42
C ASP A 678 20.03 -3.80 -13.91
N GLU A 679 19.12 -4.17 -13.02
CA GLU A 679 18.83 -5.54 -12.61
C GLU A 679 17.41 -5.91 -13.06
N TYR A 680 17.00 -7.14 -12.89
CA TYR A 680 15.68 -7.60 -13.35
C TYR A 680 14.51 -6.74 -12.81
N THR A 681 14.61 -6.29 -11.56
CA THR A 681 13.55 -5.56 -10.87
C THR A 681 13.87 -4.11 -10.55
N VAL A 682 15.15 -3.71 -10.58
CA VAL A 682 15.58 -2.36 -10.15
C VAL A 682 16.43 -1.74 -11.25
N SER A 683 16.02 -0.56 -11.71
CA SER A 683 16.73 0.18 -12.76
C SER A 683 18.00 0.84 -12.24
N GLY A 684 19.01 0.97 -13.10
CA GLY A 684 20.21 1.77 -12.83
C GLY A 684 19.85 3.22 -12.53
N GLY A 685 20.45 3.79 -11.49
CA GLY A 685 20.17 5.15 -11.01
C GLY A 685 19.06 5.22 -9.96
N THR A 686 18.33 4.13 -9.69
CA THR A 686 17.32 4.09 -8.62
C THR A 686 17.95 4.40 -7.28
N LEU A 687 17.33 5.28 -6.50
CA LEU A 687 17.73 5.61 -5.13
C LEU A 687 17.39 4.45 -4.19
N VAL A 688 18.43 3.83 -3.61
CA VAL A 688 18.29 2.73 -2.65
C VAL A 688 18.28 3.25 -1.21
N ALA A 689 19.16 4.20 -0.90
CA ALA A 689 19.25 4.75 0.45
C ALA A 689 19.86 6.16 0.41
N PHE A 690 19.56 6.97 1.43
CA PHE A 690 20.23 8.26 1.61
C PHE A 690 20.31 8.66 3.09
N GLY A 691 21.20 9.61 3.37
CA GLY A 691 21.31 10.28 4.66
C GLY A 691 21.76 11.74 4.50
N GLU A 692 21.23 12.61 5.35
CA GLU A 692 21.49 14.04 5.36
C GLU A 692 21.96 14.51 6.74
N THR A 693 22.83 15.52 6.75
CA THR A 693 23.20 16.24 7.99
C THR A 693 23.43 17.72 7.71
N ILE A 694 22.97 18.58 8.60
CA ILE A 694 23.30 20.01 8.57
C ILE A 694 24.67 20.18 9.26
N VAL A 695 25.65 20.62 8.49
CA VAL A 695 27.03 20.80 8.98
C VAL A 695 27.21 22.16 9.64
N ARG A 696 26.60 23.17 9.07
CA ARG A 696 26.67 24.54 9.56
C ARG A 696 25.40 25.30 9.19
N ARG A 697 24.97 26.15 10.11
CA ARG A 697 23.91 27.12 9.85
C ARG A 697 24.39 28.46 10.48
N THR A 698 24.55 29.44 9.66
CA THR A 698 24.84 30.81 10.09
C THR A 698 23.85 31.74 9.40
N GLU A 699 23.32 32.68 10.15
CA GLU A 699 22.45 33.71 9.63
C GLU A 699 23.11 35.08 9.95
N THR A 700 23.51 35.77 8.91
CA THR A 700 23.95 37.16 9.07
C THR A 700 22.70 38.04 9.07
N PRO A 701 22.35 38.71 10.19
CA PRO A 701 21.21 39.61 10.22
C PRO A 701 21.39 40.67 9.16
N ALA A 702 20.37 40.87 8.33
CA ALA A 702 20.41 41.97 7.38
C ALA A 702 20.46 43.33 8.12
N PRO A 703 21.35 44.25 7.75
CA PRO A 703 21.47 45.53 8.43
C PRO A 703 20.13 46.28 8.40
N VAL A 704 19.77 46.91 9.51
CA VAL A 704 18.60 47.80 9.58
C VAL A 704 18.90 49.04 8.74
N PRO A 705 18.01 49.40 7.79
CA PRO A 705 18.20 50.61 6.97
C PRO A 705 18.30 51.87 7.83
N ALA A 706 19.09 52.87 7.36
CA ALA A 706 19.26 54.13 8.06
C ALA A 706 18.01 55.02 8.06
N GLU A 707 17.08 54.78 7.14
CA GLU A 707 15.83 55.52 7.00
C GLU A 707 14.64 54.71 7.51
N ALA A 708 13.69 55.35 8.19
CA ALA A 708 12.43 54.75 8.58
C ALA A 708 11.46 54.72 7.38
N PRO A 709 10.50 53.75 7.36
CA PRO A 709 9.45 53.77 6.36
C PRO A 709 8.53 55.00 6.53
N ILE A 710 7.93 55.45 5.45
CA ILE A 710 6.97 56.55 5.47
C ILE A 710 5.62 55.99 5.96
N VAL A 711 5.11 56.55 7.05
CA VAL A 711 3.85 56.10 7.68
C VAL A 711 2.78 57.20 7.51
N THR A 712 1.66 56.83 6.93
CA THR A 712 0.48 57.71 6.78
C THR A 712 -0.68 57.14 7.58
N VAL A 713 -1.08 57.82 8.64
CA VAL A 713 -2.18 57.38 9.52
C VAL A 713 -3.47 58.08 9.06
N GLY A 714 -4.34 57.31 8.40
CA GLY A 714 -5.67 57.77 8.02
C GLY A 714 -6.70 57.48 9.11
N HIS A 715 -7.96 57.83 8.85
CA HIS A 715 -9.05 57.59 9.82
C HIS A 715 -9.33 56.07 9.99
N TYR A 716 -9.36 55.34 8.88
CA TYR A 716 -9.71 53.92 8.83
C TYR A 716 -8.56 52.96 8.57
N ASN A 717 -7.42 53.48 8.10
CA ASN A 717 -6.28 52.69 7.68
C ASN A 717 -4.94 53.34 8.08
N ILE A 718 -3.89 52.55 7.95
CA ILE A 718 -2.50 52.98 8.05
C ILE A 718 -1.75 52.47 6.81
N GLY A 719 -1.19 53.41 6.04
CA GLY A 719 -0.32 53.09 4.93
C GLY A 719 1.13 53.17 5.38
N VAL A 720 1.94 52.20 5.00
CA VAL A 720 3.40 52.16 5.26
C VAL A 720 4.09 51.95 3.94
N GLN A 721 4.98 52.89 3.56
CA GLN A 721 5.70 52.84 2.30
C GLN A 721 7.21 52.82 2.56
N ALA A 722 7.91 51.88 1.94
CA ALA A 722 9.36 51.76 1.95
C ALA A 722 9.84 51.47 0.53
N GLY A 723 10.38 52.53 -0.14
CA GLY A 723 10.73 52.40 -1.57
C GLY A 723 9.52 52.02 -2.43
N ASN A 724 9.63 50.93 -3.18
CA ASN A 724 8.59 50.40 -4.07
C ASN A 724 7.63 49.44 -3.36
N VAL A 725 7.78 49.26 -2.07
CA VAL A 725 6.92 48.35 -1.27
C VAL A 725 5.90 49.16 -0.50
N ARG A 726 4.67 48.74 -0.52
CA ARG A 726 3.57 49.38 0.19
C ARG A 726 2.71 48.40 0.96
N TYR A 727 2.55 48.64 2.24
CA TYR A 727 1.64 47.93 3.12
C TYR A 727 0.45 48.84 3.44
N LEU A 728 -0.74 48.25 3.39
CA LEU A 728 -1.97 48.93 3.82
C LEU A 728 -2.67 48.08 4.90
N PHE A 729 -2.80 48.68 6.08
CA PHE A 729 -3.49 48.05 7.21
C PHE A 729 -4.87 48.70 7.42
N ALA A 730 -5.92 47.87 7.57
CA ALA A 730 -7.19 48.35 8.08
C ALA A 730 -7.14 48.40 9.61
N LYS A 731 -7.55 49.55 10.18
CA LYS A 731 -7.77 49.66 11.64
C LYS A 731 -9.03 48.92 12.06
N SER A 732 -9.06 48.47 13.31
CA SER A 732 -10.29 48.04 13.93
C SER A 732 -11.30 49.17 14.07
N GLY A 733 -12.60 48.90 13.96
CA GLY A 733 -13.68 49.82 14.31
C GLY A 733 -14.56 50.35 13.19
N VAL A 734 -14.29 50.04 11.92
CA VAL A 734 -15.20 50.37 10.83
C VAL A 734 -15.90 49.13 10.35
N SER A 735 -17.07 48.90 10.93
CA SER A 735 -18.18 48.05 10.51
C SER A 735 -17.88 46.61 10.00
N PHE A 736 -16.66 46.12 9.94
CA PHE A 736 -16.41 44.80 9.34
C PHE A 736 -15.22 44.08 9.94
N ARG A 737 -15.36 42.77 9.98
CA ARG A 737 -14.53 41.67 10.51
C ARG A 737 -13.07 41.64 10.01
N VAL A 738 -12.63 42.58 9.20
CA VAL A 738 -11.32 42.56 8.54
C VAL A 738 -10.48 43.74 9.02
N ALA A 739 -9.86 43.59 10.18
CA ALA A 739 -8.72 44.46 10.53
C ALA A 739 -7.43 43.65 10.34
N GLY A 740 -6.32 44.33 10.08
CA GLY A 740 -5.03 43.72 9.78
C GLY A 740 -4.49 44.20 8.45
N LEU A 741 -3.51 43.48 7.94
CA LEU A 741 -2.91 43.77 6.61
C LEU A 741 -3.93 43.42 5.52
N ILE A 742 -4.30 44.37 4.68
CA ILE A 742 -5.30 44.19 3.61
C ILE A 742 -4.73 44.30 2.21
N SER A 743 -3.53 44.92 2.04
CA SER A 743 -2.82 45.01 0.76
C SER A 743 -1.32 45.02 0.98
N LEU A 744 -0.60 44.31 0.15
CA LEU A 744 0.84 44.29 0.03
C LEU A 744 1.22 44.41 -1.45
N THR A 745 1.71 45.59 -1.86
CA THR A 745 2.18 45.78 -3.22
C THR A 745 3.71 45.90 -3.30
N VAL A 746 4.27 45.25 -4.31
CA VAL A 746 5.71 45.30 -4.64
C VAL A 746 5.83 45.72 -6.10
N ASP A 747 6.47 46.86 -6.36
CA ASP A 747 6.53 47.49 -7.70
C ASP A 747 5.14 47.67 -8.34
N GLY A 748 4.10 47.88 -7.54
CA GLY A 748 2.73 48.04 -7.99
C GLY A 748 1.97 46.72 -8.24
N GLU A 749 2.58 45.59 -8.08
CA GLU A 749 1.91 44.28 -8.12
C GLU A 749 1.30 43.94 -6.76
N GLU A 750 0.00 43.64 -6.72
CA GLU A 750 -0.68 43.23 -5.50
C GLU A 750 -0.44 41.71 -5.23
N TYR A 751 -0.09 41.39 -3.98
CA TYR A 751 0.15 40.02 -3.51
C TYR A 751 -1.00 39.45 -2.68
N LEU A 752 -1.94 40.25 -2.23
CA LEU A 752 -3.00 39.78 -1.32
C LEU A 752 -4.39 39.98 -1.91
N MET A 753 -5.18 38.94 -1.89
CA MET A 753 -6.65 38.99 -1.96
C MET A 753 -7.27 39.03 -0.56
N ARG A 754 -6.63 38.34 0.39
CA ARG A 754 -6.96 38.39 1.82
C ARG A 754 -5.64 38.34 2.60
N GLY A 755 -5.49 39.21 3.56
CA GLY A 755 -4.31 39.31 4.41
C GLY A 755 -4.22 38.14 5.42
N PRO A 756 -3.04 38.02 6.07
CA PRO A 756 -2.80 36.99 7.05
C PRO A 756 -3.76 37.08 8.24
N LEU A 757 -4.48 35.99 8.51
CA LEU A 757 -5.33 35.80 9.69
C LEU A 757 -4.86 34.58 10.47
N PRO A 758 -4.84 34.64 11.81
CA PRO A 758 -4.55 33.45 12.63
C PRO A 758 -5.51 32.31 12.33
N THR A 759 -4.96 31.11 12.20
CA THR A 759 -5.74 29.89 12.02
C THR A 759 -5.20 28.78 12.94
N VAL A 760 -6.12 27.99 13.47
CA VAL A 760 -5.84 26.80 14.29
C VAL A 760 -6.45 25.54 13.69
N PHE A 761 -6.88 25.60 12.43
CA PHE A 761 -7.58 24.53 11.74
C PHE A 761 -6.85 24.08 10.47
N ARG A 762 -6.81 22.77 10.26
CA ARG A 762 -6.56 22.11 8.98
C ARG A 762 -7.67 21.12 8.66
N PRO A 763 -7.90 20.73 7.41
CA PRO A 763 -8.80 19.62 7.11
C PRO A 763 -8.45 18.36 7.91
N THR A 764 -9.46 17.61 8.32
CA THR A 764 -9.28 16.38 9.08
C THR A 764 -8.79 15.27 8.14
N THR A 765 -7.91 14.40 8.67
CA THR A 765 -7.50 13.17 7.99
C THR A 765 -8.46 12.03 8.37
N ASP A 766 -8.39 10.90 7.66
CA ASP A 766 -9.16 9.70 8.02
C ASP A 766 -8.84 9.24 9.45
N ASN A 767 -7.57 9.31 9.86
CA ASN A 767 -7.18 9.03 11.24
C ASN A 767 -7.85 9.99 12.25
N ASP A 768 -7.86 11.30 11.96
CA ASP A 768 -8.55 12.30 12.82
C ASP A 768 -10.05 12.03 12.95
N CYS A 769 -10.70 11.58 11.86
CA CYS A 769 -12.13 11.25 11.86
C CYS A 769 -12.44 10.04 12.74
N SER A 770 -11.65 8.99 12.62
CA SER A 770 -11.93 7.68 13.21
C SER A 770 -11.61 7.61 14.70
N ASN A 771 -10.64 8.37 15.19
CA ASN A 771 -10.30 8.43 16.62
C ASN A 771 -11.12 9.46 17.41
N GLY A 772 -12.10 10.11 16.76
CA GLY A 772 -12.96 11.13 17.38
C GLY A 772 -12.32 12.52 17.50
N PHE A 773 -11.09 12.72 17.04
CA PHE A 773 -10.41 14.02 17.08
C PHE A 773 -11.17 15.09 16.26
N ARG A 774 -11.79 14.71 15.16
CA ARG A 774 -12.63 15.60 14.35
C ARG A 774 -13.69 16.30 15.20
N PHE A 775 -14.40 15.59 16.07
CA PHE A 775 -15.42 16.16 16.94
C PHE A 775 -14.80 16.99 18.07
N ALA A 776 -13.69 16.51 18.64
CA ALA A 776 -12.98 17.23 19.72
C ALA A 776 -12.35 18.53 19.22
N ALA A 777 -11.90 18.57 17.97
CA ALA A 777 -11.27 19.74 17.32
C ALA A 777 -12.23 20.58 16.46
N ALA A 778 -13.50 20.19 16.32
CA ALA A 778 -14.50 20.94 15.54
C ALA A 778 -14.57 22.44 15.90
N PRO A 779 -14.42 22.88 17.15
CA PRO A 779 -14.33 24.30 17.47
C PRO A 779 -13.18 25.04 16.75
N ALA A 780 -12.09 24.36 16.43
CA ALA A 780 -10.95 24.97 15.71
C ALA A 780 -11.34 25.49 14.34
N LEU A 781 -12.23 24.78 13.62
CA LEU A 781 -12.81 25.26 12.37
C LEU A 781 -13.60 26.55 12.61
N GLY A 782 -14.48 26.56 13.61
CA GLY A 782 -15.28 27.73 13.99
C GLY A 782 -14.40 28.92 14.37
N TYR A 783 -13.36 28.70 15.14
CA TYR A 783 -12.37 29.73 15.53
C TYR A 783 -11.67 30.31 14.31
N SER A 784 -11.18 29.47 13.40
CA SER A 784 -10.46 29.92 12.20
C SER A 784 -11.34 30.65 11.19
N GLN A 785 -12.61 30.28 11.08
CA GLN A 785 -13.56 30.95 10.19
C GLN A 785 -14.15 32.25 10.74
N ASN A 786 -14.35 32.30 12.05
CA ASN A 786 -14.98 33.44 12.71
C ASN A 786 -14.00 34.35 13.46
N VAL A 787 -12.70 34.19 13.22
CA VAL A 787 -11.66 35.03 13.81
C VAL A 787 -11.94 36.50 13.52
N ARG A 788 -11.94 37.31 14.57
CA ARG A 788 -12.17 38.75 14.46
C ARG A 788 -11.12 39.54 15.25
N CYS A 789 -10.83 40.74 14.79
CA CYS A 789 -9.92 41.65 15.49
C CYS A 789 -10.63 42.31 16.67
N ASP A 790 -9.96 42.34 17.84
CA ASP A 790 -10.38 43.14 18.98
C ASP A 790 -10.20 44.62 18.66
N GLN A 791 -11.31 45.37 18.62
CA GLN A 791 -11.34 46.74 18.16
C GLN A 791 -10.52 47.72 19.06
N GLY A 792 -10.38 47.41 20.34
CA GLY A 792 -9.67 48.23 21.30
C GLY A 792 -8.17 48.03 21.39
N ALA A 793 -7.69 46.91 20.81
CA ALA A 793 -6.32 46.40 21.04
C ALA A 793 -5.37 46.59 19.86
N THR A 794 -5.72 47.39 18.84
CA THR A 794 -4.75 47.75 17.77
C THR A 794 -3.83 48.87 18.24
N THR A 795 -2.53 48.59 18.34
CA THR A 795 -1.50 49.55 18.73
C THR A 795 -0.47 49.70 17.63
N TRP A 796 0.12 50.87 17.50
CA TRP A 796 1.21 51.11 16.56
C TRP A 796 2.16 52.19 17.09
N GLU A 797 3.44 52.10 16.68
CA GLU A 797 4.49 53.04 17.01
C GLU A 797 5.64 52.95 16.03
N THR A 798 6.49 53.97 15.99
CA THR A 798 7.77 53.93 15.26
C THR A 798 8.90 54.04 16.28
N VAL A 799 9.74 53.00 16.34
CA VAL A 799 10.87 52.91 17.28
C VAL A 799 12.11 52.44 16.50
N ASN A 800 13.27 53.10 16.75
CA ASN A 800 14.55 52.72 16.12
C ASN A 800 14.45 52.54 14.60
N GLN A 801 13.75 53.48 13.92
CA GLN A 801 13.56 53.50 12.46
C GLN A 801 12.75 52.30 11.90
N GLN A 802 12.03 51.63 12.73
CA GLN A 802 11.11 50.52 12.36
C GLN A 802 9.68 50.89 12.80
N PHE A 803 8.72 50.60 11.96
CA PHE A 803 7.30 50.75 12.26
C PHE A 803 6.70 49.43 12.79
N TYR A 804 6.12 49.52 13.95
CA TYR A 804 5.44 48.39 14.60
C TYR A 804 3.94 48.62 14.55
N ILE A 805 3.16 47.52 14.24
CA ILE A 805 1.72 47.51 14.39
C ILE A 805 1.28 46.15 14.88
N THR A 806 0.45 46.13 15.91
CA THR A 806 -0.02 44.90 16.58
C THR A 806 -1.53 44.83 16.54
N PHE A 807 -2.04 43.64 16.17
CA PHE A 807 -3.46 43.29 16.16
C PHE A 807 -3.71 42.14 17.14
N ARG A 808 -4.76 42.29 17.94
CA ARG A 808 -5.32 41.22 18.77
C ARG A 808 -6.48 40.61 18.04
N TYR A 809 -6.46 39.28 17.83
CA TYR A 809 -7.55 38.49 17.22
C TYR A 809 -8.19 37.62 18.29
N ILE A 810 -9.51 37.57 18.27
CA ILE A 810 -10.33 36.80 19.21
C ILE A 810 -10.97 35.62 18.45
N PHE A 811 -10.81 34.42 19.02
CA PHE A 811 -11.43 33.17 18.56
C PHE A 811 -12.74 32.87 19.30
N ASP A 812 -12.78 33.11 20.61
CA ASP A 812 -13.93 32.90 21.46
C ASP A 812 -14.22 34.16 22.30
N ASP A 813 -15.35 34.82 22.05
CA ASP A 813 -15.75 36.04 22.72
C ASP A 813 -16.03 35.86 24.22
N ALA A 814 -16.60 34.71 24.59
CA ALA A 814 -16.97 34.47 25.98
C ALA A 814 -15.75 34.32 26.90
N ARG A 815 -14.60 33.90 26.33
CA ARG A 815 -13.35 33.62 27.05
C ARG A 815 -12.28 34.66 26.79
N GLY A 816 -12.39 35.44 25.71
CA GLY A 816 -11.35 36.36 25.26
C GLY A 816 -10.07 35.70 24.74
N GLU A 817 -10.13 34.38 24.50
CA GLU A 817 -9.02 33.59 23.98
C GLU A 817 -8.75 33.92 22.52
N GLY A 818 -7.47 33.92 22.09
CA GLY A 818 -7.14 34.28 20.73
C GLY A 818 -5.66 34.35 20.44
N ALA A 819 -5.29 35.16 19.45
CA ALA A 819 -3.91 35.29 19.01
C ALA A 819 -3.55 36.76 18.79
N THR A 820 -2.26 37.10 18.96
CA THR A 820 -1.70 38.41 18.68
C THR A 820 -0.79 38.31 17.47
N VAL A 821 -0.93 39.26 16.51
CA VAL A 821 -0.08 39.33 15.32
C VAL A 821 0.57 40.71 15.27
N THR A 822 1.90 40.75 15.25
CA THR A 822 2.71 41.96 15.22
C THR A 822 3.50 42.02 13.92
N TYR A 823 3.42 43.15 13.23
CA TYR A 823 4.20 43.50 12.05
C TYR A 823 5.25 44.51 12.44
N CYS A 824 6.52 44.25 12.09
CA CYS A 824 7.63 45.16 12.26
C CYS A 824 8.25 45.47 10.88
N ILE A 825 8.02 46.68 10.33
CA ILE A 825 8.42 47.04 8.96
C ILE A 825 9.61 48.02 9.04
N ASP A 826 10.69 47.72 8.30
CA ASP A 826 11.86 48.55 8.17
C ASP A 826 11.84 49.43 6.90
N GLY A 827 12.82 50.35 6.77
CA GLY A 827 12.92 51.24 5.62
C GLY A 827 13.28 50.57 4.28
N ALA A 828 13.68 49.31 4.29
CA ALA A 828 13.86 48.52 3.07
C ALA A 828 12.57 47.78 2.64
N GLY A 829 11.49 47.90 3.42
CA GLY A 829 10.24 47.23 3.17
C GLY A 829 10.21 45.77 3.63
N ARG A 830 11.20 45.29 4.38
CA ARG A 830 11.14 43.97 5.02
C ARG A 830 10.20 44.06 6.21
N CYS A 831 9.39 42.99 6.37
CA CYS A 831 8.44 42.93 7.48
C CYS A 831 8.67 41.66 8.30
N ARG A 832 9.09 41.81 9.56
CA ARG A 832 9.06 40.73 10.52
C ARG A 832 7.62 40.56 11.05
N LEU A 833 7.05 39.41 10.83
CA LEU A 833 5.68 39.01 11.19
C LEU A 833 5.77 38.03 12.34
N ALA A 834 5.33 38.40 13.52
CA ALA A 834 5.30 37.54 14.70
C ALA A 834 3.86 37.23 15.09
N ALA A 835 3.55 35.93 15.33
CA ALA A 835 2.26 35.48 15.78
C ALA A 835 2.40 34.73 17.10
N CYS A 836 1.55 35.05 18.10
CA CYS A 836 1.48 34.39 19.39
C CYS A 836 0.04 33.94 19.67
N LEU A 837 -0.14 32.69 20.05
CA LEU A 837 -1.42 32.09 20.44
C LEU A 837 -1.48 31.92 21.95
N ASP A 838 -2.60 32.34 22.52
CA ASP A 838 -2.91 32.04 23.93
C ASP A 838 -3.31 30.58 24.11
N PRO A 839 -3.23 30.03 25.34
CA PRO A 839 -3.88 28.78 25.65
C PRO A 839 -5.38 28.81 25.31
N LEU A 840 -5.87 27.75 24.67
CA LEU A 840 -7.27 27.58 24.33
C LEU A 840 -7.89 26.49 25.22
N SER A 841 -9.02 26.80 25.86
CA SER A 841 -9.68 25.90 26.79
C SER A 841 -10.81 25.05 26.17
N GLY A 842 -11.20 25.40 24.92
CA GLY A 842 -12.36 24.77 24.24
C GLY A 842 -12.05 23.51 23.46
N ILE A 843 -10.77 23.16 23.30
CA ILE A 843 -10.31 22.00 22.54
C ILE A 843 -9.14 21.31 23.25
N PRO A 844 -8.99 19.98 23.12
CA PRO A 844 -7.93 19.24 23.82
C PRO A 844 -6.55 19.43 23.18
N SER A 845 -6.50 19.54 21.86
CA SER A 845 -5.28 19.66 21.05
C SER A 845 -5.56 20.46 19.79
N LEU A 846 -4.55 21.16 19.29
CA LEU A 846 -4.66 21.92 18.03
C LEU A 846 -4.37 21.04 16.83
N PRO A 847 -5.13 21.20 15.71
CA PRO A 847 -4.72 20.70 14.40
C PRO A 847 -3.45 21.38 13.86
N LEU A 848 -3.34 22.70 14.02
CA LEU A 848 -2.18 23.51 13.72
C LEU A 848 -2.24 24.86 14.45
N PHE A 849 -1.13 25.63 14.39
CA PHE A 849 -1.16 27.07 14.59
C PHE A 849 -0.36 27.77 13.49
N GLY A 850 -1.04 28.66 12.74
CA GLY A 850 -0.46 29.35 11.59
C GLY A 850 -1.19 30.62 11.19
N LEU A 851 -0.82 31.15 10.03
CA LEU A 851 -1.44 32.31 9.39
C LEU A 851 -1.96 31.91 8.01
N SER A 852 -3.26 32.07 7.78
CA SER A 852 -3.92 31.79 6.51
C SER A 852 -4.11 33.08 5.73
N LEU A 853 -3.74 33.07 4.44
CA LEU A 853 -3.88 34.20 3.53
C LEU A 853 -4.28 33.74 2.12
N GLN A 854 -4.83 34.65 1.31
CA GLN A 854 -5.20 34.35 -0.08
C GLN A 854 -4.41 35.27 -1.02
N LEU A 855 -3.87 34.68 -2.08
CA LEU A 855 -3.15 35.37 -3.13
C LEU A 855 -3.90 35.26 -4.47
N PRO A 856 -3.73 36.23 -5.38
CA PRO A 856 -4.25 36.13 -6.74
C PRO A 856 -3.72 34.90 -7.48
N LEU A 857 -4.52 34.30 -8.35
CA LEU A 857 -4.15 33.08 -9.10
C LEU A 857 -2.87 33.23 -9.94
N ASP A 858 -2.58 34.43 -10.45
CA ASP A 858 -1.36 34.73 -11.18
C ASP A 858 -0.08 34.65 -10.32
N LYS A 859 -0.23 34.58 -8.98
CA LYS A 859 0.83 34.35 -8.00
C LYS A 859 0.99 32.85 -7.65
N GLY A 860 0.33 31.96 -8.36
CA GLY A 860 0.34 30.51 -8.10
C GLY A 860 1.67 29.80 -8.40
N ARG A 861 2.70 30.49 -8.89
CA ARG A 861 4.07 29.93 -9.08
C ARG A 861 4.92 30.26 -7.86
N PHE A 862 5.62 29.26 -7.33
CA PHE A 862 6.48 29.45 -6.17
C PHE A 862 7.66 28.48 -6.15
N GLY A 863 8.65 28.80 -5.31
CA GLY A 863 9.76 27.91 -5.00
C GLY A 863 10.08 27.96 -3.51
N TRP A 864 10.65 26.87 -2.96
CA TRP A 864 11.02 26.84 -1.55
C TRP A 864 12.34 26.09 -1.32
N PHE A 865 13.03 26.52 -0.26
CA PHE A 865 14.12 25.78 0.34
C PHE A 865 13.60 25.10 1.60
N GLY A 866 13.43 23.77 1.55
CA GLY A 866 12.84 22.96 2.60
C GLY A 866 12.79 21.52 2.18
N ARG A 867 11.91 20.70 2.82
CA ARG A 867 11.65 19.36 2.37
C ARG A 867 10.73 19.35 1.16
N GLY A 868 11.00 18.43 0.21
CA GLY A 868 10.24 18.31 -1.02
C GLY A 868 10.81 17.27 -2.01
N PRO A 869 10.26 17.21 -3.23
CA PRO A 869 9.12 17.98 -3.71
C PRO A 869 7.77 17.54 -3.15
N LEU A 870 7.67 16.32 -2.61
CA LEU A 870 6.45 15.75 -2.05
C LEU A 870 6.13 16.34 -0.67
N GLU A 871 4.87 16.25 -0.28
CA GLU A 871 4.40 16.72 1.02
C GLU A 871 5.09 16.01 2.19
N SER A 872 5.15 16.67 3.32
CA SER A 872 5.73 16.14 4.56
C SER A 872 5.02 16.71 5.79
N TYR A 873 4.97 15.89 6.84
CA TYR A 873 4.33 16.23 8.13
C TYR A 873 5.27 15.89 9.28
N PRO A 874 5.08 16.45 10.50
CA PRO A 874 6.01 16.25 11.61
C PRO A 874 6.36 14.79 11.91
N ASP A 875 5.38 13.90 11.79
CA ASP A 875 5.50 12.46 12.01
C ASP A 875 5.81 11.65 10.73
N ARG A 876 5.79 12.30 9.54
CA ARG A 876 6.03 11.69 8.23
C ARG A 876 6.88 12.59 7.32
N LYS A 877 8.08 12.92 7.75
CA LYS A 877 9.04 13.71 6.96
C LYS A 877 10.35 12.99 6.62
N ALA A 878 10.59 11.86 7.26
CA ALA A 878 11.68 10.98 6.87
C ALA A 878 11.43 10.45 5.44
N GLY A 879 12.47 10.38 4.63
CA GLY A 879 12.32 10.00 3.21
C GLY A 879 12.15 11.19 2.26
N ILE A 880 11.72 12.35 2.75
CA ILE A 880 11.59 13.58 1.94
C ILE A 880 12.86 14.43 2.12
N MET A 881 13.62 14.63 1.03
CA MET A 881 14.92 15.31 1.05
C MET A 881 14.79 16.82 1.17
N SER A 882 15.80 17.45 1.79
CA SER A 882 15.94 18.92 1.78
C SER A 882 16.50 19.42 0.44
N GLY A 883 16.05 20.56 -0.04
CA GLY A 883 16.56 21.15 -1.30
C GLY A 883 15.81 22.40 -1.72
N ASN A 884 16.16 22.92 -2.89
CA ASN A 884 15.39 23.96 -3.55
C ASN A 884 14.43 23.34 -4.55
N TRP A 885 13.16 23.62 -4.37
CA TRP A 885 12.05 23.05 -5.14
C TRP A 885 11.24 24.17 -5.79
N HIS A 886 10.54 23.84 -6.85
CA HIS A 886 9.63 24.75 -7.54
C HIS A 886 8.34 24.02 -7.88
N SER A 887 7.22 24.71 -7.71
CA SER A 887 5.91 24.14 -8.01
C SER A 887 4.88 25.23 -8.38
N ARG A 888 3.65 24.78 -8.50
CA ARG A 888 2.46 25.60 -8.75
C ARG A 888 1.33 25.11 -7.85
N THR A 889 0.45 26.01 -7.45
CA THR A 889 -0.68 25.68 -6.57
C THR A 889 -1.56 24.56 -7.09
N ASP A 890 -1.76 24.49 -8.42
CA ASP A 890 -2.57 23.45 -9.06
C ASP A 890 -1.92 22.05 -9.05
N ALA A 891 -0.61 21.96 -8.80
CA ALA A 891 0.14 20.70 -8.70
C ALA A 891 0.31 20.20 -7.26
N GLU A 892 0.01 21.03 -6.25
CA GLU A 892 0.26 20.71 -4.84
C GLU A 892 -0.88 19.96 -4.14
N TYR A 893 -2.06 19.90 -4.76
CA TYR A 893 -3.16 19.14 -4.19
C TYR A 893 -2.93 17.64 -4.35
N THR A 894 -2.63 16.96 -3.25
CA THR A 894 -2.54 15.49 -3.23
C THR A 894 -3.94 14.91 -3.31
N ASN A 895 -4.21 14.18 -4.39
CA ASN A 895 -5.53 13.63 -4.65
C ASN A 895 -5.73 12.30 -3.92
N TYR A 896 -5.88 12.36 -2.60
CA TYR A 896 -6.40 11.26 -1.81
C TYR A 896 -7.82 10.91 -2.27
N LEU A 897 -8.24 9.67 -2.11
CA LEU A 897 -9.56 9.21 -2.58
C LEU A 897 -10.69 10.01 -1.92
N TYR A 898 -10.60 10.21 -0.61
CA TYR A 898 -11.43 11.14 0.15
C TYR A 898 -10.64 12.44 0.39
N PRO A 899 -11.16 13.62 -0.01
CA PRO A 899 -10.48 14.90 0.20
C PRO A 899 -10.19 15.19 1.67
N GLN A 900 -8.95 15.47 1.99
CA GLN A 900 -8.47 15.66 3.36
C GLN A 900 -7.22 16.54 3.39
N GLU A 901 -6.61 16.78 4.56
CA GLU A 901 -5.37 17.54 4.70
C GLU A 901 -4.29 17.02 3.74
N CYS A 902 -3.64 17.94 3.00
CA CYS A 902 -2.58 17.61 2.06
C CYS A 902 -1.69 18.82 1.74
N GLY A 903 -0.56 18.58 1.07
CA GLY A 903 0.32 19.58 0.46
C GLY A 903 1.17 20.40 1.44
N ASN A 904 1.39 19.91 2.68
CA ASN A 904 2.27 20.59 3.64
C ASN A 904 3.76 20.28 3.36
N HIS A 905 4.65 21.29 3.54
CA HIS A 905 6.11 21.17 3.39
C HIS A 905 6.83 21.58 4.67
N GLU A 906 7.40 20.59 5.34
CA GLU A 906 8.13 20.74 6.60
C GLU A 906 9.54 21.30 6.43
N ASP A 907 10.09 21.79 7.53
CA ASP A 907 11.47 22.28 7.62
C ASP A 907 11.78 23.34 6.54
N THR A 908 10.81 24.17 6.18
CA THR A 908 10.99 25.26 5.19
C THR A 908 11.78 26.40 5.80
N ARG A 909 12.89 26.77 5.15
CA ARG A 909 13.72 27.93 5.50
C ARG A 909 13.21 29.17 4.79
N ARG A 910 12.81 28.99 3.53
CA ARG A 910 12.41 30.08 2.64
C ARG A 910 11.36 29.59 1.64
N LEU A 911 10.31 30.37 1.47
CA LEU A 911 9.29 30.24 0.43
C LEU A 911 9.30 31.50 -0.42
N THR A 912 9.38 31.40 -1.73
CA THR A 912 9.32 32.55 -2.65
C THR A 912 8.13 32.40 -3.58
N VAL A 913 7.20 33.33 -3.52
CA VAL A 913 6.06 33.47 -4.43
C VAL A 913 6.43 34.42 -5.55
N TYR A 914 6.30 34.00 -6.80
CA TYR A 914 6.71 34.78 -7.97
C TYR A 914 5.56 35.59 -8.54
N GLY A 915 5.79 36.89 -8.69
CA GLY A 915 4.99 37.80 -9.50
C GLY A 915 5.49 37.88 -10.94
N LYS A 916 5.01 38.85 -11.68
CA LYS A 916 5.43 39.10 -13.05
C LYS A 916 6.82 39.77 -13.10
N ASP A 917 7.00 40.87 -12.35
CA ASP A 917 8.21 41.65 -12.30
C ASP A 917 8.81 41.79 -10.88
N SER A 918 8.22 41.05 -9.92
CA SER A 918 8.61 41.08 -8.51
C SER A 918 8.45 39.67 -7.87
N SER A 919 8.94 39.54 -6.64
CA SER A 919 8.66 38.34 -5.83
C SER A 919 8.52 38.68 -4.35
N LEU A 920 7.79 37.85 -3.62
CA LEU A 920 7.66 37.91 -2.18
C LEU A 920 8.29 36.65 -1.59
N THR A 921 9.37 36.85 -0.83
CA THR A 921 10.01 35.76 -0.11
C THR A 921 9.57 35.76 1.36
N VAL A 922 9.21 34.62 1.90
CA VAL A 922 8.96 34.36 3.33
C VAL A 922 10.13 33.57 3.87
N SER A 923 10.82 34.06 4.88
CA SER A 923 11.94 33.38 5.57
C SER A 923 11.51 32.98 6.97
N GLY A 924 11.81 31.73 7.40
CA GLY A 924 11.54 31.24 8.75
C GLY A 924 12.59 31.67 9.78
N GLU A 925 12.21 31.74 11.05
CA GLU A 925 13.11 31.93 12.20
C GLU A 925 12.97 30.78 13.22
N PRO A 926 13.69 29.65 13.10
CA PRO A 926 14.64 29.29 12.01
C PRO A 926 13.96 28.56 10.83
N THR A 927 12.80 27.94 11.01
CA THR A 927 12.03 27.20 9.99
C THR A 927 10.54 27.34 10.27
N PHE A 928 9.74 27.04 9.26
CA PHE A 928 8.29 26.93 9.35
C PHE A 928 7.83 25.81 8.43
N SER A 929 6.55 25.47 8.44
CA SER A 929 5.94 24.69 7.36
C SER A 929 4.91 25.52 6.63
N PHE A 930 4.57 25.10 5.41
CA PHE A 930 3.55 25.79 4.61
C PHE A 930 2.78 24.80 3.73
N LYS A 931 1.57 25.18 3.38
CA LYS A 931 0.81 24.61 2.28
C LYS A 931 0.27 25.71 1.38
N TYR A 932 0.34 25.52 0.06
CA TYR A 932 -0.12 26.50 -0.91
C TYR A 932 -0.97 25.86 -1.99
N LEU A 933 -2.28 25.78 -1.74
CA LEU A 933 -3.27 25.00 -2.47
C LEU A 933 -4.22 25.88 -3.30
N PRO A 934 -4.87 25.31 -4.35
CA PRO A 934 -5.90 26.01 -5.11
C PRO A 934 -7.28 26.01 -4.40
N TYR A 935 -7.38 25.32 -3.26
CA TYR A 935 -8.61 25.16 -2.48
C TYR A 935 -8.40 25.64 -1.04
N SER A 936 -9.46 26.16 -0.43
CA SER A 936 -9.45 26.46 1.00
C SER A 936 -9.59 25.19 1.85
N ASP A 937 -9.07 25.24 3.07
CA ASP A 937 -9.23 24.15 4.05
C ASP A 937 -10.72 23.82 4.27
N PHE A 938 -11.59 24.82 4.27
CA PHE A 938 -13.03 24.62 4.39
C PHE A 938 -13.64 23.87 3.19
N ALA A 939 -13.20 24.18 1.97
CA ALA A 939 -13.68 23.46 0.78
C ALA A 939 -13.24 21.98 0.80
N ILE A 940 -12.00 21.71 1.21
CA ILE A 940 -11.48 20.36 1.32
C ILE A 940 -12.21 19.57 2.41
N GLU A 941 -12.44 20.15 3.60
CA GLU A 941 -13.14 19.50 4.72
C GLU A 941 -14.57 19.08 4.38
N ASN A 942 -15.23 19.79 3.48
CA ASN A 942 -16.65 19.54 3.16
C ASN A 942 -16.86 18.73 1.89
N ALA A 943 -15.81 18.42 1.13
CA ALA A 943 -15.91 17.58 -0.05
C ALA A 943 -15.76 16.10 0.32
N THR A 944 -16.56 15.24 -0.31
CA THR A 944 -16.43 13.77 -0.23
C THR A 944 -15.73 13.20 -1.47
N HIS A 945 -15.70 13.97 -2.55
CA HIS A 945 -15.00 13.65 -3.79
C HIS A 945 -14.27 14.89 -4.33
N ARG A 946 -13.17 14.65 -5.02
CA ARG A 946 -12.40 15.72 -5.68
C ARG A 946 -13.27 16.58 -6.61
N GLU A 947 -14.22 15.98 -7.29
CA GLU A 947 -15.08 16.61 -8.26
C GLU A 947 -16.07 17.64 -7.66
N GLU A 948 -16.25 17.61 -6.34
CA GLU A 948 -17.07 18.55 -5.56
C GLU A 948 -16.31 19.82 -5.19
N LEU A 949 -14.98 19.80 -5.31
CA LEU A 949 -14.16 20.97 -5.03
C LEU A 949 -14.47 22.10 -6.03
N PRO A 950 -14.59 23.35 -5.58
CA PRO A 950 -14.94 24.47 -6.45
C PRO A 950 -13.84 24.76 -7.47
N ALA A 951 -14.18 25.44 -8.58
CA ALA A 951 -13.17 25.94 -9.49
C ALA A 951 -12.21 26.89 -8.76
N PRO A 952 -10.88 26.75 -8.92
CA PRO A 952 -9.91 27.62 -8.28
C PRO A 952 -10.14 29.10 -8.64
N HIS A 953 -10.18 29.98 -7.64
CA HIS A 953 -10.33 31.43 -7.81
C HIS A 953 -9.24 32.24 -7.08
N ALA A 954 -8.50 31.60 -6.19
CA ALA A 954 -7.37 32.15 -5.43
C ALA A 954 -6.36 31.05 -5.10
N GLY A 955 -5.14 31.43 -4.81
CA GLY A 955 -4.21 30.58 -4.12
C GLY A 955 -4.36 30.72 -2.61
N HIS A 956 -4.56 29.62 -1.91
CA HIS A 956 -4.71 29.56 -0.46
C HIS A 956 -3.38 29.16 0.18
N LEU A 957 -2.71 30.13 0.80
CA LEU A 957 -1.43 29.93 1.48
C LEU A 957 -1.63 29.90 2.98
N THR A 958 -1.18 28.82 3.63
CA THR A 958 -1.08 28.75 5.10
C THR A 958 0.38 28.65 5.49
N LEU A 959 0.84 29.59 6.31
CA LEU A 959 2.18 29.63 6.89
C LEU A 959 2.09 29.11 8.32
N CYS A 960 2.62 27.91 8.56
CA CYS A 960 2.44 27.20 9.83
C CYS A 960 3.71 27.33 10.69
N GLY A 961 3.53 27.80 11.93
CA GLY A 961 4.56 27.69 12.94
C GLY A 961 4.57 26.31 13.59
N PHE A 962 3.39 25.70 13.71
CA PHE A 962 3.18 24.40 14.36
C PHE A 962 2.12 23.60 13.61
N MET A 963 2.42 22.33 13.37
CA MET A 963 1.53 21.36 12.70
C MET A 963 1.46 20.09 13.55
N ARG A 964 0.25 19.54 13.75
CA ARG A 964 0.02 18.21 14.33
C ARG A 964 0.39 17.13 13.30
N GLY A 965 0.83 15.97 13.77
CA GLY A 965 1.01 14.78 12.93
C GLY A 965 -0.28 14.31 12.26
N VAL A 966 -0.16 13.43 11.29
CA VAL A 966 -1.27 12.91 10.47
C VAL A 966 -1.50 11.42 10.62
N GLY A 967 -0.57 10.68 11.26
CA GLY A 967 -0.65 9.23 11.42
C GLY A 967 -1.23 8.78 12.75
N GLY A 968 -1.30 7.49 12.90
CA GLY A 968 -1.68 6.71 14.05
C GLY A 968 -1.30 5.26 13.75
N ASP A 969 -1.42 4.35 14.74
CA ASP A 969 -1.12 2.93 14.52
C ASP A 969 -2.19 2.26 13.66
N ASP A 970 -3.43 2.75 13.76
CA ASP A 970 -4.57 2.37 12.92
C ASP A 970 -5.35 3.62 12.46
N SER A 971 -6.45 3.44 11.74
CA SER A 971 -7.36 4.53 11.31
C SER A 971 -8.77 4.39 11.87
N TRP A 972 -8.98 3.66 12.96
CA TRP A 972 -10.30 3.47 13.62
C TRP A 972 -10.31 3.69 15.13
N GLY A 973 -9.20 4.13 15.73
CA GLY A 973 -9.16 4.43 17.15
C GLY A 973 -7.84 4.97 17.67
N ALA A 974 -6.72 4.60 17.05
CA ALA A 974 -5.40 5.03 17.48
C ALA A 974 -5.17 6.53 17.21
N PRO A 975 -4.82 7.34 18.22
CA PRO A 975 -4.50 8.74 18.01
C PRO A 975 -3.10 8.90 17.39
N VAL A 976 -2.83 10.09 16.88
CA VAL A 976 -1.46 10.55 16.61
C VAL A 976 -0.62 10.43 17.88
N HIS A 977 0.61 9.90 17.79
CA HIS A 977 1.50 9.73 18.95
C HIS A 977 1.74 11.06 19.67
N ASP A 978 1.77 11.05 21.00
CA ASP A 978 1.79 12.24 21.89
C ASP A 978 2.86 13.27 21.48
N ARG A 979 4.05 12.81 21.08
CA ARG A 979 5.17 13.70 20.66
C ARG A 979 4.90 14.53 19.39
N PHE A 980 3.85 14.20 18.64
CA PHE A 980 3.42 14.92 17.45
C PHE A 980 2.07 15.63 17.64
N THR A 981 1.58 15.72 18.87
CA THR A 981 0.38 16.47 19.22
C THR A 981 0.72 17.89 19.65
N LEU A 982 -0.27 18.77 19.61
CA LEU A 982 -0.15 20.18 20.02
C LEU A 982 -1.17 20.45 21.14
N PRO A 983 -0.82 20.30 22.43
CA PRO A 983 -1.75 20.56 23.54
C PRO A 983 -2.31 21.98 23.49
N ALA A 984 -3.62 22.15 23.42
CA ALA A 984 -4.23 23.47 23.27
C ALA A 984 -4.07 24.35 24.52
N THR A 985 -3.72 23.75 25.66
CA THR A 985 -3.44 24.46 26.92
C THR A 985 -2.05 25.12 26.95
N ALA A 986 -1.21 24.91 25.95
CA ALA A 986 0.09 25.58 25.79
C ALA A 986 -0.04 26.89 25.00
N SER A 987 0.88 27.82 25.23
CA SER A 987 1.06 29.00 24.39
C SER A 987 2.00 28.66 23.23
N TYR A 988 1.72 29.18 22.06
CA TYR A 988 2.54 28.98 20.87
C TYR A 988 2.96 30.33 20.27
N GLY A 989 4.20 30.40 19.79
CA GLY A 989 4.69 31.62 19.14
C GLY A 989 5.69 31.30 18.03
N PHE A 990 5.59 32.00 16.91
CA PHE A 990 6.54 31.90 15.80
C PHE A 990 6.71 33.23 15.09
N SER A 991 7.78 33.38 14.36
CA SER A 991 8.02 34.58 13.54
C SER A 991 8.59 34.25 12.17
N LEU A 992 8.26 35.11 11.21
CA LEU A 992 8.64 35.00 9.80
C LEU A 992 9.12 36.37 9.33
N ILE A 993 9.97 36.42 8.30
CA ILE A 993 10.40 37.67 7.66
C ILE A 993 9.86 37.67 6.22
N LEU A 994 9.01 38.63 5.91
CA LEU A 994 8.58 38.93 4.54
C LEU A 994 9.62 39.80 3.86
N ILE A 995 10.16 39.35 2.73
CA ILE A 995 11.22 40.02 1.97
C ILE A 995 10.71 40.30 0.55
N PRO A 996 10.21 41.47 0.26
CA PRO A 996 9.83 41.85 -1.10
C PRO A 996 11.06 42.07 -1.97
N ASN A 997 11.08 41.56 -3.19
CA ASN A 997 12.17 41.69 -4.15
C ASN A 997 11.64 42.21 -5.49
N THR A 998 12.43 43.13 -6.11
CA THR A 998 12.14 43.64 -7.44
C THR A 998 13.07 43.02 -8.47
N HIS A 999 12.57 42.67 -9.62
CA HIS A 999 13.36 42.09 -10.73
C HIS A 999 13.72 43.11 -11.83
N LYS A 1000 13.43 44.38 -11.62
CA LYS A 1000 13.83 45.46 -12.56
C LYS A 1000 15.34 45.66 -12.53
N GLY A 1001 16.06 44.97 -13.44
CA GLY A 1001 17.48 45.17 -13.63
C GLY A 1001 18.34 44.01 -14.09
N THR A 1002 17.77 42.78 -14.14
CA THR A 1002 18.48 41.64 -14.71
C THR A 1002 17.72 41.09 -15.93
N LYS A 1003 17.89 41.79 -17.07
CA LYS A 1003 17.65 41.24 -18.40
C LYS A 1003 18.91 40.57 -18.90
#